data_d3fa302cfad8458ec7503073e53d6f65
#
_entry.id   d3fa302cfad8458ec7503073e53d6f65
#
_cell.length_a   1.000
_cell.length_b   1.000
_cell.length_c   1.000
_cell.angle_alpha   90.00
_cell.angle_beta   90.00
_cell.angle_gamma   90.00
#
_symmetry.space_group_name_H-M   'P 1'
#
loop_
_entity.id
_entity.type
_entity.pdbx_description
1 polymer ?
#
loop_
_entity_poly.entity_id
_entity_poly.type
_entity_poly.pdbx_seq_one_letter_code
_entity_poly.pdbx_strand_id
1 'polypeptide(L)'
;MSEDTWIRPLAAIQPEDLALAGGKACALARLQRSGMPVPFTLVVTARAYRDFVAANGLQEKILLELNRKAFADMRWEELWDAALRIRNLFLTQPLPENLTRALHQGVADRFAKLPAVIRSSAPQEDSAGASFAGLHESYVNVRGEARIIDHIRRVWASLWSDGALLYRQELGLEPVSSAMAVLVQELIVGDFSGVAFTVSPMNDGQSVVEAVPGLNQGLVDGIVSPERWVLDRESLAVVSHTATAQLQKVLPAEQGIRLAEAAPDETSARFSEDAMRRVAGLAREIETLFGSPQDVEWTFRDGTLTVLQARPITTTAAARDDRRGWYLSLRRSFDNLQHLRRKIEDDLIPAMEREAAALAAVDLDPLSDAALAAEVRRRVARNQHWSNVYWEDFIPYAHGARLFGQIYNDALKPENPYEFADLLTATPLASMARNRELEALADRLREAPAVAQDLRQGRLERLPAAFRSALEDFAARYGTLSSGVTGDQDGLLKDSTLVRLLIAMAARSPLPKVDPSRDREALSRRYFAAFPPEEQGWASDLLDLARSSYRLRDDDNMHLGRIEAQARRAVREAAARLAADPAPEDAAALKAAAALMPIHPAGREQPHRARDAERQLRARQLVGQPAGPGVARGRARVVTAPADLKGFEAGEILVCDAVDPNMTFVVPLAAGVVERRGGMLIHGAIIAREYGLPCVTGVPEVLQFVRTGDQLTVDGYLGIVIISAAGA
;
A
#
# COMPACT_ATOMS: atom_id res chain seq x y z
N MET A 1 -24.62 18.99 -30.87
CA MET A 1 -23.16 18.86 -30.73
C MET A 1 -22.82 17.50 -31.31
N SER A 2 -21.93 17.41 -32.30
CA SER A 2 -21.70 16.19 -33.07
C SER A 2 -21.07 15.10 -32.22
N GLU A 3 -21.61 13.88 -32.28
CA GLU A 3 -21.09 12.66 -31.64
C GLU A 3 -19.65 12.32 -32.09
N ASP A 4 -19.22 12.85 -33.23
CA ASP A 4 -17.86 12.72 -33.82
C ASP A 4 -16.71 13.24 -32.96
N THR A 5 -16.99 13.89 -31.82
CA THR A 5 -15.94 14.42 -30.95
C THR A 5 -15.49 13.45 -29.87
N TRP A 6 -16.24 12.39 -29.54
CA TRP A 6 -15.91 11.43 -28.48
C TRP A 6 -15.01 10.30 -28.94
N ILE A 7 -15.19 9.82 -30.18
CA ILE A 7 -14.39 8.74 -30.75
C ILE A 7 -13.87 9.19 -32.09
N ARG A 8 -12.59 8.97 -32.34
CA ARG A 8 -11.93 9.27 -33.61
C ARG A 8 -11.04 8.11 -34.04
N PRO A 9 -10.99 7.79 -35.34
CA PRO A 9 -9.95 6.91 -35.86
C PRO A 9 -8.58 7.62 -35.72
N LEU A 10 -7.51 6.82 -35.47
CA LEU A 10 -6.15 7.33 -35.29
C LEU A 10 -5.72 8.27 -36.44
N ALA A 11 -6.09 7.95 -37.71
CA ALA A 11 -5.78 8.74 -38.87
C ALA A 11 -6.36 10.18 -38.84
N ALA A 12 -7.42 10.40 -38.04
CA ALA A 12 -8.04 11.73 -37.89
C ALA A 12 -7.37 12.59 -36.79
N ILE A 13 -6.44 12.04 -36.01
CA ILE A 13 -5.74 12.76 -34.94
C ILE A 13 -4.61 13.60 -35.52
N GLN A 14 -4.59 14.88 -35.19
CA GLN A 14 -3.58 15.85 -35.63
C GLN A 14 -2.55 16.13 -34.50
N PRO A 15 -1.37 16.69 -34.81
CA PRO A 15 -0.38 17.06 -33.80
C PRO A 15 -0.91 18.03 -32.74
N GLU A 16 -1.85 18.89 -33.12
CA GLU A 16 -2.46 19.92 -32.25
C GLU A 16 -3.50 19.32 -31.29
N ASP A 17 -3.95 18.08 -31.52
CA ASP A 17 -4.95 17.38 -30.70
C ASP A 17 -4.39 16.83 -29.37
N LEU A 18 -3.21 17.24 -28.92
CA LEU A 18 -2.56 16.74 -27.69
C LEU A 18 -3.51 16.79 -26.48
N ALA A 19 -4.21 17.90 -26.28
CA ALA A 19 -5.17 18.07 -25.18
C ALA A 19 -6.44 17.22 -25.32
N LEU A 20 -6.71 16.71 -26.53
CA LEU A 20 -7.88 15.89 -26.85
C LEU A 20 -7.56 14.39 -26.89
N ALA A 21 -6.41 14.04 -27.46
CA ALA A 21 -6.04 12.65 -27.76
C ALA A 21 -4.92 12.11 -26.86
N GLY A 22 -4.15 12.96 -26.22
CA GLY A 22 -2.99 12.59 -25.38
C GLY A 22 -1.73 12.26 -26.18
N GLY A 23 -0.59 12.13 -25.47
CA GLY A 23 0.72 11.98 -26.07
C GLY A 23 0.87 10.70 -26.92
N LYS A 24 0.46 9.55 -26.39
CA LYS A 24 0.57 8.26 -27.11
C LYS A 24 -0.23 8.21 -28.39
N ALA A 25 -1.47 8.77 -28.39
CA ALA A 25 -2.28 8.85 -29.61
C ALA A 25 -1.64 9.74 -30.67
N CYS A 26 -1.15 10.93 -30.28
CA CYS A 26 -0.47 11.85 -31.19
C CYS A 26 0.81 11.23 -31.76
N ALA A 27 1.60 10.53 -30.96
CA ALA A 27 2.79 9.83 -31.39
C ALA A 27 2.46 8.73 -32.41
N LEU A 28 1.51 7.84 -32.13
CA LEU A 28 1.06 6.80 -33.06
C LEU A 28 0.48 7.37 -34.34
N ALA A 29 -0.32 8.45 -34.28
CA ALA A 29 -0.85 9.11 -35.45
C ALA A 29 0.25 9.71 -36.33
N ARG A 30 1.32 10.24 -35.73
CA ARG A 30 2.49 10.74 -36.47
C ARG A 30 3.25 9.62 -37.17
N LEU A 31 3.43 8.47 -36.51
CA LEU A 31 4.03 7.26 -37.11
C LEU A 31 3.19 6.76 -38.31
N GLN A 32 1.87 6.66 -38.12
CA GLN A 32 0.96 6.22 -39.19
C GLN A 32 1.05 7.14 -40.42
N ARG A 33 1.05 8.46 -40.22
CA ARG A 33 1.18 9.44 -41.34
C ARG A 33 2.53 9.37 -42.04
N SER A 34 3.58 8.94 -41.34
CA SER A 34 4.90 8.70 -41.95
C SER A 34 5.00 7.36 -42.66
N GLY A 35 3.89 6.61 -42.80
CA GLY A 35 3.84 5.33 -43.49
C GLY A 35 4.37 4.15 -42.65
N MET A 36 4.64 4.33 -41.38
CA MET A 36 5.08 3.24 -40.50
C MET A 36 3.90 2.34 -40.14
N PRO A 37 4.11 1.00 -40.09
CA PRO A 37 3.04 0.07 -39.76
C PRO A 37 2.70 0.16 -38.25
N VAL A 38 1.47 0.59 -37.98
CA VAL A 38 0.87 0.64 -36.63
C VAL A 38 -0.46 -0.13 -36.64
N PRO A 39 -0.87 -0.74 -35.50
CA PRO A 39 -2.15 -1.43 -35.43
C PRO A 39 -3.33 -0.49 -35.66
N PHE A 40 -4.45 -1.03 -36.16
CA PHE A 40 -5.69 -0.27 -36.18
C PHE A 40 -6.03 0.24 -34.77
N THR A 41 -6.32 1.53 -34.65
CA THR A 41 -6.52 2.18 -33.34
C THR A 41 -7.67 3.18 -33.42
N LEU A 42 -8.59 3.10 -32.47
CA LEU A 42 -9.58 4.13 -32.19
C LEU A 42 -9.14 4.93 -30.97
N VAL A 43 -9.41 6.21 -30.97
CA VAL A 43 -9.11 7.13 -29.86
C VAL A 43 -10.42 7.57 -29.22
N VAL A 44 -10.67 7.12 -28.00
CA VAL A 44 -11.71 7.68 -27.13
C VAL A 44 -11.12 8.94 -26.52
N THR A 45 -11.62 10.08 -26.90
CA THR A 45 -10.98 11.37 -26.60
C THR A 45 -11.15 11.79 -25.14
N ALA A 46 -10.27 12.65 -24.65
CA ALA A 46 -10.39 13.27 -23.33
C ALA A 46 -11.69 14.08 -23.16
N ARG A 47 -12.39 14.40 -24.26
CA ARG A 47 -13.73 15.00 -24.21
C ARG A 47 -14.75 14.02 -23.65
N ALA A 48 -14.72 12.74 -24.06
CA ALA A 48 -15.59 11.70 -23.52
C ALA A 48 -15.41 11.56 -22.00
N TYR A 49 -14.16 11.59 -21.53
CA TYR A 49 -13.84 11.61 -20.10
C TYR A 49 -14.48 12.81 -19.38
N ARG A 50 -14.26 14.03 -19.91
CA ARG A 50 -14.79 15.25 -19.28
C ARG A 50 -16.32 15.27 -19.22
N ASP A 51 -16.97 14.81 -20.28
CA ASP A 51 -18.45 14.77 -20.36
C ASP A 51 -19.01 13.71 -19.40
N PHE A 52 -18.33 12.57 -19.20
CA PHE A 52 -18.67 11.57 -18.17
C PHE A 52 -18.51 12.15 -16.76
N VAL A 53 -17.39 12.80 -16.48
CA VAL A 53 -17.12 13.44 -15.17
C VAL A 53 -18.15 14.51 -14.85
N ALA A 54 -18.47 15.37 -15.82
CA ALA A 54 -19.43 16.45 -15.67
C ALA A 54 -20.85 15.93 -15.46
N ALA A 55 -21.29 14.93 -16.24
CA ALA A 55 -22.64 14.37 -16.14
C ALA A 55 -22.93 13.74 -14.76
N ASN A 56 -21.92 13.26 -14.06
CA ASN A 56 -22.05 12.60 -12.75
C ASN A 56 -21.57 13.48 -11.57
N GLY A 57 -21.19 14.73 -11.80
CA GLY A 57 -20.66 15.62 -10.76
C GLY A 57 -19.44 15.03 -10.06
N LEU A 58 -18.57 14.31 -10.80
CA LEU A 58 -17.43 13.63 -10.20
C LEU A 58 -16.33 14.60 -9.81
N GLN A 59 -16.26 15.78 -10.44
CA GLN A 59 -15.23 16.77 -10.13
C GLN A 59 -15.30 17.22 -8.67
N GLU A 60 -16.51 17.52 -8.18
CA GLU A 60 -16.73 17.94 -6.80
C GLU A 60 -16.44 16.81 -5.82
N LYS A 61 -16.83 15.58 -6.16
CA LYS A 61 -16.57 14.39 -5.34
C LYS A 61 -15.07 14.09 -5.23
N ILE A 62 -14.33 14.19 -6.35
CA ILE A 62 -12.87 14.03 -6.38
C ILE A 62 -12.20 15.11 -5.52
N LEU A 63 -12.63 16.36 -5.65
CA LEU A 63 -12.12 17.46 -4.83
C LEU A 63 -12.35 17.24 -3.34
N LEU A 64 -13.54 16.76 -2.94
CA LEU A 64 -13.82 16.43 -1.55
C LEU A 64 -12.86 15.36 -1.01
N GLU A 65 -12.54 14.34 -1.81
CA GLU A 65 -11.62 13.29 -1.39
C GLU A 65 -10.17 13.78 -1.25
N LEU A 66 -9.70 14.61 -2.18
CA LEU A 66 -8.33 15.11 -2.20
C LEU A 66 -8.09 16.32 -1.26
N ASN A 67 -9.17 17.00 -0.82
CA ASN A 67 -9.07 18.16 0.10
C ASN A 67 -9.47 17.83 1.55
N ARG A 68 -9.63 16.55 1.91
CA ARG A 68 -9.82 16.15 3.33
C ARG A 68 -8.65 16.59 4.21
N LYS A 69 -7.49 16.71 3.63
CA LYS A 69 -6.24 17.20 4.18
C LYS A 69 -5.47 17.91 3.07
N ALA A 70 -4.54 18.79 3.39
CA ALA A 70 -3.68 19.38 2.36
C ALA A 70 -2.99 18.27 1.56
N PHE A 71 -3.14 18.29 0.22
CA PHE A 71 -2.67 17.20 -0.66
C PHE A 71 -1.18 16.89 -0.47
N ALA A 72 -0.35 17.94 -0.26
CA ALA A 72 1.07 17.79 0.01
C ALA A 72 1.39 17.04 1.33
N ASP A 73 0.46 17.04 2.28
CA ASP A 73 0.63 16.42 3.60
C ASP A 73 0.01 15.02 3.68
N MET A 74 -0.70 14.59 2.64
CA MET A 74 -1.28 13.24 2.60
C MET A 74 -0.18 12.20 2.52
N ARG A 75 -0.31 11.16 3.34
CA ARG A 75 0.57 9.99 3.31
C ARG A 75 0.12 9.01 2.24
N TRP A 76 0.99 8.08 1.89
CA TRP A 76 0.71 7.07 0.88
C TRP A 76 -0.53 6.19 1.22
N GLU A 77 -0.79 5.92 2.50
CA GLU A 77 -2.01 5.22 2.94
C GLU A 77 -3.28 6.03 2.67
N GLU A 78 -3.22 7.34 2.93
CA GLU A 78 -4.33 8.25 2.70
C GLU A 78 -4.57 8.46 1.20
N LEU A 79 -3.49 8.54 0.42
CA LEU A 79 -3.56 8.60 -1.05
C LEU A 79 -4.16 7.32 -1.65
N TRP A 80 -3.78 6.15 -1.11
CA TRP A 80 -4.37 4.89 -1.54
C TRP A 80 -5.88 4.83 -1.25
N ASP A 81 -6.30 5.24 -0.07
CA ASP A 81 -7.72 5.29 0.30
C ASP A 81 -8.51 6.27 -0.60
N ALA A 82 -7.95 7.46 -0.85
CA ALA A 82 -8.56 8.43 -1.76
C ALA A 82 -8.67 7.86 -3.18
N ALA A 83 -7.58 7.23 -3.66
CA ALA A 83 -7.54 6.56 -4.97
C ALA A 83 -8.62 5.49 -5.09
N LEU A 84 -8.76 4.61 -4.07
CA LEU A 84 -9.77 3.55 -4.07
C LEU A 84 -11.19 4.11 -4.14
N ARG A 85 -11.50 5.14 -3.36
CA ARG A 85 -12.82 5.79 -3.36
C ARG A 85 -13.10 6.49 -4.70
N ILE A 86 -12.13 7.24 -5.21
CA ILE A 86 -12.27 7.90 -6.52
C ILE A 86 -12.41 6.87 -7.64
N ARG A 87 -11.58 5.80 -7.64
CA ARG A 87 -11.71 4.70 -8.60
C ARG A 87 -13.12 4.10 -8.57
N ASN A 88 -13.66 3.84 -7.39
CA ASN A 88 -15.00 3.28 -7.24
C ASN A 88 -16.09 4.19 -7.83
N LEU A 89 -15.95 5.52 -7.74
CA LEU A 89 -16.86 6.46 -8.41
C LEU A 89 -16.89 6.23 -9.93
N PHE A 90 -15.72 6.06 -10.56
CA PHE A 90 -15.65 5.78 -12.01
C PHE A 90 -16.30 4.45 -12.38
N LEU A 91 -16.20 3.44 -11.53
CA LEU A 91 -16.73 2.09 -11.79
C LEU A 91 -18.25 1.99 -11.56
N THR A 92 -18.80 2.74 -10.61
CA THR A 92 -20.21 2.62 -10.21
C THR A 92 -21.15 3.61 -10.89
N GLN A 93 -20.66 4.82 -11.23
CA GLN A 93 -21.54 5.83 -11.87
C GLN A 93 -21.93 5.43 -13.30
N PRO A 94 -23.17 5.69 -13.74
CA PRO A 94 -23.62 5.32 -15.07
C PRO A 94 -22.96 6.19 -16.15
N LEU A 95 -22.65 5.60 -17.31
CA LEU A 95 -22.32 6.37 -18.51
C LEU A 95 -23.57 7.09 -19.04
N PRO A 96 -23.46 8.36 -19.50
CA PRO A 96 -24.55 9.02 -20.20
C PRO A 96 -25.02 8.21 -21.43
N GLU A 97 -26.32 8.12 -21.66
CA GLU A 97 -26.90 7.27 -22.73
C GLU A 97 -26.33 7.56 -24.12
N ASN A 98 -26.16 8.86 -24.46
CA ASN A 98 -25.60 9.27 -25.72
C ASN A 98 -24.13 8.86 -25.87
N LEU A 99 -23.33 8.99 -24.79
CA LEU A 99 -21.94 8.53 -24.77
C LEU A 99 -21.87 7.00 -24.86
N THR A 100 -22.72 6.27 -24.14
CA THR A 100 -22.82 4.82 -24.22
C THR A 100 -23.10 4.35 -25.64
N ARG A 101 -24.09 4.98 -26.33
CA ARG A 101 -24.43 4.67 -27.72
C ARG A 101 -23.25 4.93 -28.66
N ALA A 102 -22.58 6.06 -28.51
CA ALA A 102 -21.42 6.40 -29.33
C ALA A 102 -20.26 5.42 -29.13
N LEU A 103 -19.99 5.03 -27.89
CA LEU A 103 -18.96 4.03 -27.58
C LEU A 103 -19.28 2.65 -28.20
N HIS A 104 -20.54 2.19 -28.08
CA HIS A 104 -20.95 0.93 -28.71
C HIS A 104 -20.82 1.00 -30.24
N GLN A 105 -21.30 2.04 -30.86
CA GLN A 105 -21.18 2.21 -32.31
C GLN A 105 -19.72 2.27 -32.77
N GLY A 106 -18.87 3.03 -32.04
CA GLY A 106 -17.48 3.19 -32.42
C GLY A 106 -16.67 1.90 -32.33
N VAL A 107 -16.94 1.03 -31.36
CA VAL A 107 -16.19 -0.24 -31.19
C VAL A 107 -16.80 -1.42 -31.94
N ALA A 108 -18.12 -1.36 -32.31
CA ALA A 108 -18.83 -2.48 -32.89
C ALA A 108 -18.24 -2.93 -34.23
N ASP A 109 -17.91 -1.99 -35.12
CA ASP A 109 -17.50 -2.30 -36.51
C ASP A 109 -16.24 -3.17 -36.57
N ARG A 110 -15.26 -2.93 -35.69
CA ARG A 110 -13.96 -3.60 -35.74
C ARG A 110 -13.79 -4.59 -34.61
N PHE A 111 -14.18 -4.22 -33.40
CA PHE A 111 -13.87 -4.95 -32.17
C PHE A 111 -14.99 -5.88 -31.68
N ALA A 112 -16.08 -6.02 -32.40
CA ALA A 112 -17.09 -7.03 -32.06
C ALA A 112 -16.51 -8.47 -32.02
N LYS A 113 -15.50 -8.77 -32.86
CA LYS A 113 -14.86 -10.09 -32.97
C LYS A 113 -13.37 -10.09 -32.70
N LEU A 114 -12.69 -8.95 -32.86
CA LEU A 114 -11.24 -8.85 -32.67
C LEU A 114 -10.92 -8.48 -31.24
N PRO A 115 -9.82 -9.05 -30.68
CA PRO A 115 -9.32 -8.65 -29.37
C PRO A 115 -8.71 -7.25 -29.43
N ALA A 116 -8.89 -6.50 -28.36
CA ALA A 116 -8.35 -5.16 -28.22
C ALA A 116 -7.28 -5.07 -27.10
N VAL A 117 -6.39 -4.10 -27.25
CA VAL A 117 -5.56 -3.56 -26.18
C VAL A 117 -6.13 -2.19 -25.82
N ILE A 118 -6.43 -1.96 -24.55
CA ILE A 118 -6.97 -0.71 -24.05
C ILE A 118 -5.85 0.01 -23.28
N ARG A 119 -5.41 1.18 -23.79
CA ARG A 119 -4.25 1.91 -23.24
C ARG A 119 -4.62 3.34 -22.87
N SER A 120 -4.02 3.85 -21.79
CA SER A 120 -4.07 5.27 -21.43
C SER A 120 -3.35 6.15 -22.47
N SER A 121 -3.84 7.36 -22.64
CA SER A 121 -3.18 8.42 -23.42
C SER A 121 -3.51 9.78 -22.77
N ALA A 122 -2.75 10.16 -21.75
CA ALA A 122 -2.92 11.44 -21.08
C ALA A 122 -2.07 12.54 -21.75
N PRO A 123 -2.55 13.80 -21.78
CA PRO A 123 -1.78 14.91 -22.34
C PRO A 123 -0.45 15.17 -21.65
N GLN A 124 -0.35 14.84 -20.35
CA GLN A 124 0.83 15.08 -19.52
C GLN A 124 1.72 13.84 -19.36
N GLU A 125 1.34 12.68 -19.93
CA GLU A 125 1.97 11.39 -19.69
C GLU A 125 3.42 11.30 -20.20
N ASP A 126 3.71 11.96 -21.34
CA ASP A 126 5.00 11.91 -22.05
C ASP A 126 5.58 13.31 -22.25
N SER A 127 5.47 14.19 -21.24
CA SER A 127 6.07 15.53 -21.32
C SER A 127 7.58 15.49 -20.95
N ALA A 128 8.35 16.45 -21.48
CA ALA A 128 9.79 16.50 -21.24
C ALA A 128 10.20 16.65 -19.77
N GLY A 129 9.27 17.00 -18.88
CA GLY A 129 9.50 17.19 -17.43
C GLY A 129 8.86 16.16 -16.53
N ALA A 130 8.00 15.26 -17.04
CA ALA A 130 7.29 14.27 -16.24
C ALA A 130 7.02 13.00 -17.06
N SER A 131 7.40 11.85 -16.53
CA SER A 131 7.10 10.55 -17.13
C SER A 131 6.15 9.77 -16.22
N PHE A 132 4.89 9.64 -16.65
CA PHE A 132 3.90 8.78 -15.97
C PHE A 132 3.98 7.31 -16.46
N ALA A 133 5.13 6.90 -16.98
CA ALA A 133 5.35 5.55 -17.48
C ALA A 133 5.03 4.50 -16.39
N GLY A 134 4.15 3.55 -16.72
CA GLY A 134 3.75 2.48 -15.80
C GLY A 134 2.79 2.87 -14.68
N LEU A 135 2.36 4.15 -14.58
CA LEU A 135 1.43 4.61 -13.54
C LEU A 135 -0.04 4.47 -13.92
N HIS A 136 -0.33 4.35 -15.20
CA HIS A 136 -1.68 4.15 -15.71
C HIS A 136 -1.87 2.73 -16.23
N GLU A 137 -3.09 2.22 -16.06
CA GLU A 137 -3.42 0.85 -16.43
C GLU A 137 -3.55 0.67 -17.95
N SER A 138 -3.15 -0.50 -18.43
CA SER A 138 -3.35 -1.00 -19.77
C SER A 138 -3.88 -2.43 -19.70
N TYR A 139 -4.83 -2.77 -20.57
CA TYR A 139 -5.47 -4.08 -20.59
C TYR A 139 -5.29 -4.74 -21.94
N VAL A 140 -4.75 -5.95 -21.94
CA VAL A 140 -4.43 -6.72 -23.14
C VAL A 140 -5.44 -7.82 -23.34
N ASN A 141 -5.82 -8.10 -24.61
CA ASN A 141 -6.77 -9.13 -25.02
C ASN A 141 -8.16 -8.97 -24.41
N VAL A 142 -8.70 -7.76 -24.48
CA VAL A 142 -10.09 -7.46 -24.10
C VAL A 142 -11.00 -7.81 -25.27
N ARG A 143 -12.02 -8.65 -25.05
CA ARG A 143 -12.95 -9.12 -26.08
C ARG A 143 -14.40 -8.75 -25.75
N GLY A 144 -15.12 -8.30 -26.76
CA GLY A 144 -16.55 -7.93 -26.67
C GLY A 144 -16.77 -6.48 -26.26
N GLU A 145 -17.75 -5.85 -26.88
CA GLU A 145 -18.06 -4.41 -26.77
C GLU A 145 -18.26 -3.95 -25.33
N ALA A 146 -19.08 -4.67 -24.57
CA ALA A 146 -19.39 -4.31 -23.19
C ALA A 146 -18.13 -4.32 -22.29
N ARG A 147 -17.23 -5.29 -22.50
CA ARG A 147 -15.96 -5.38 -21.75
C ARG A 147 -15.00 -4.27 -22.18
N ILE A 148 -14.92 -3.94 -23.47
CA ILE A 148 -14.09 -2.83 -23.95
C ILE A 148 -14.54 -1.54 -23.27
N ILE A 149 -15.85 -1.25 -23.22
CA ILE A 149 -16.40 -0.06 -22.57
C ILE A 149 -16.10 -0.06 -21.05
N ASP A 150 -16.22 -1.21 -20.39
CA ASP A 150 -15.85 -1.32 -18.97
C ASP A 150 -14.37 -1.03 -18.75
N HIS A 151 -13.48 -1.54 -19.60
CA HIS A 151 -12.04 -1.28 -19.50
C HIS A 151 -11.66 0.17 -19.84
N ILE A 152 -12.38 0.84 -20.73
CA ILE A 152 -12.23 2.29 -20.94
C ILE A 152 -12.47 3.04 -19.61
N ARG A 153 -13.51 2.67 -18.86
CA ARG A 153 -13.80 3.28 -17.54
C ARG A 153 -12.70 2.98 -16.52
N ARG A 154 -12.14 1.76 -16.52
CA ARG A 154 -11.03 1.39 -15.65
C ARG A 154 -9.78 2.19 -15.98
N VAL A 155 -9.47 2.38 -17.26
CA VAL A 155 -8.36 3.24 -17.69
C VAL A 155 -8.60 4.69 -17.25
N TRP A 156 -9.81 5.22 -17.37
CA TRP A 156 -10.13 6.55 -16.82
C TRP A 156 -9.91 6.60 -15.29
N ALA A 157 -10.33 5.56 -14.58
CA ALA A 157 -10.13 5.46 -13.13
C ALA A 157 -8.64 5.41 -12.75
N SER A 158 -7.77 4.81 -13.60
CA SER A 158 -6.34 4.72 -13.34
C SER A 158 -5.62 6.07 -13.33
N LEU A 159 -6.23 7.12 -13.89
CA LEU A 159 -5.75 8.50 -13.75
C LEU A 159 -5.64 8.91 -12.26
N TRP A 160 -6.44 8.30 -11.41
CA TRP A 160 -6.55 8.54 -9.97
C TRP A 160 -5.98 7.39 -9.15
N SER A 161 -5.10 6.56 -9.73
CA SER A 161 -4.41 5.53 -8.97
C SER A 161 -3.53 6.17 -7.88
N ASP A 162 -3.28 5.42 -6.83
CA ASP A 162 -2.42 5.85 -5.72
C ASP A 162 -1.00 6.23 -6.19
N GLY A 163 -0.43 5.45 -7.14
CA GLY A 163 0.84 5.77 -7.78
C GLY A 163 0.79 7.08 -8.56
N ALA A 164 -0.28 7.32 -9.33
CA ALA A 164 -0.45 8.56 -10.09
C ALA A 164 -0.67 9.78 -9.19
N LEU A 165 -1.40 9.63 -8.08
CA LEU A 165 -1.58 10.68 -7.08
C LEU A 165 -0.28 11.00 -6.35
N LEU A 166 0.46 9.97 -5.91
CA LEU A 166 1.75 10.14 -5.26
C LEU A 166 2.75 10.86 -6.16
N TYR A 167 2.85 10.44 -7.42
CA TYR A 167 3.75 11.05 -8.40
C TYR A 167 3.41 12.53 -8.66
N ARG A 168 2.10 12.88 -8.74
CA ARG A 168 1.68 14.28 -8.83
C ARG A 168 2.05 15.08 -7.59
N GLN A 169 1.90 14.49 -6.41
CA GLN A 169 2.29 15.12 -5.15
C GLN A 169 3.79 15.44 -5.14
N GLU A 170 4.63 14.53 -5.63
CA GLU A 170 6.07 14.73 -5.74
C GLU A 170 6.46 15.87 -6.66
N LEU A 171 5.78 15.96 -7.79
CA LEU A 171 6.04 16.99 -8.78
C LEU A 171 5.34 18.33 -8.46
N GLY A 172 4.57 18.41 -7.36
CA GLY A 172 3.79 19.61 -7.02
C GLY A 172 2.70 19.93 -8.06
N LEU A 173 2.20 18.91 -8.79
CA LEU A 173 1.19 19.10 -9.82
C LEU A 173 -0.22 19.09 -9.22
N GLU A 174 -1.03 20.06 -9.65
CA GLU A 174 -2.44 20.11 -9.28
C GLU A 174 -3.22 18.94 -9.91
N PRO A 175 -3.83 18.05 -9.09
CA PRO A 175 -4.52 16.87 -9.62
C PRO A 175 -5.80 17.19 -10.38
N VAL A 176 -6.40 18.35 -10.17
CA VAL A 176 -7.79 18.69 -10.53
C VAL A 176 -8.03 18.87 -12.03
N SER A 177 -7.03 19.30 -12.79
CA SER A 177 -7.16 19.60 -14.24
C SER A 177 -6.90 18.38 -15.15
N SER A 178 -6.72 17.21 -14.59
CA SER A 178 -6.33 16.01 -15.35
C SER A 178 -7.50 15.42 -16.14
N ALA A 179 -7.23 15.04 -17.39
CA ALA A 179 -8.16 14.31 -18.25
C ALA A 179 -7.39 13.23 -19.03
N MET A 180 -8.08 12.18 -19.46
CA MET A 180 -7.45 11.04 -20.12
C MET A 180 -8.23 10.62 -21.36
N ALA A 181 -7.53 10.55 -22.49
CA ALA A 181 -7.97 9.82 -23.66
C ALA A 181 -7.59 8.33 -23.51
N VAL A 182 -8.28 7.47 -24.26
CA VAL A 182 -8.05 6.02 -24.24
C VAL A 182 -7.88 5.52 -25.66
N LEU A 183 -6.84 4.73 -25.90
CA LEU A 183 -6.62 4.01 -27.15
C LEU A 183 -7.30 2.65 -27.08
N VAL A 184 -8.13 2.33 -28.04
CA VAL A 184 -8.66 1.00 -28.32
C VAL A 184 -7.92 0.49 -29.55
N GLN A 185 -6.88 -0.31 -29.32
CA GLN A 185 -5.93 -0.76 -30.33
C GLN A 185 -6.13 -2.23 -30.64
N GLU A 186 -6.05 -2.65 -31.91
CA GLU A 186 -6.09 -4.06 -32.30
C GLU A 186 -4.90 -4.82 -31.69
N LEU A 187 -5.18 -5.96 -31.07
CA LEU A 187 -4.14 -6.82 -30.53
C LEU A 187 -3.44 -7.61 -31.66
N ILE A 188 -2.15 -7.42 -31.81
CA ILE A 188 -1.32 -8.22 -32.70
C ILE A 188 -0.51 -9.21 -31.84
N VAL A 189 -0.72 -10.49 -32.08
CA VAL A 189 0.08 -11.54 -31.44
C VAL A 189 1.26 -11.84 -32.35
N GLY A 190 2.45 -11.43 -31.95
CA GLY A 190 3.69 -11.63 -32.69
C GLY A 190 4.33 -13.00 -32.44
N ASP A 191 5.20 -13.41 -33.35
CA ASP A 191 6.17 -14.48 -33.12
C ASP A 191 7.15 -14.05 -32.04
N PHE A 192 7.62 -12.80 -32.18
CA PHE A 192 8.42 -12.06 -31.20
C PHE A 192 7.86 -10.66 -31.00
N SER A 193 8.03 -10.15 -29.80
CA SER A 193 7.72 -8.76 -29.44
C SER A 193 8.80 -8.23 -28.52
N GLY A 194 8.90 -6.91 -28.40
CA GLY A 194 9.95 -6.38 -27.53
C GLY A 194 9.97 -4.86 -27.46
N VAL A 195 11.10 -4.37 -26.97
CA VAL A 195 11.40 -2.95 -26.82
C VAL A 195 12.73 -2.62 -27.47
N ALA A 196 12.82 -1.45 -28.08
CA ALA A 196 14.06 -0.90 -28.61
C ALA A 196 14.31 0.48 -28.01
N PHE A 197 15.44 0.63 -27.32
CA PHE A 197 15.93 1.90 -26.80
C PHE A 197 16.95 2.47 -27.80
N THR A 198 16.68 3.60 -28.40
CA THR A 198 17.61 4.24 -29.34
C THR A 198 18.85 4.80 -28.67
N VAL A 199 18.77 5.03 -27.34
CA VAL A 199 19.89 5.33 -26.44
C VAL A 199 19.79 4.41 -25.23
N SER A 200 20.88 3.69 -24.94
CA SER A 200 20.96 2.82 -23.78
C SER A 200 20.95 3.64 -22.48
N PRO A 201 20.17 3.27 -21.46
CA PRO A 201 20.24 3.90 -20.13
C PRO A 201 21.62 3.81 -19.45
N MET A 202 22.46 2.88 -19.91
CA MET A 202 23.78 2.62 -19.32
C MET A 202 24.93 3.32 -20.08
N ASN A 203 24.74 3.63 -21.36
CA ASN A 203 25.77 4.21 -22.21
C ASN A 203 25.16 4.92 -23.42
N ASP A 204 25.33 6.23 -23.52
CA ASP A 204 24.72 7.09 -24.54
C ASP A 204 25.25 6.78 -25.99
N GLY A 205 26.40 6.13 -26.11
CA GLY A 205 26.94 5.66 -27.39
C GLY A 205 26.36 4.34 -27.89
N GLN A 206 25.41 3.78 -27.19
CA GLN A 206 24.82 2.47 -27.49
C GLN A 206 23.28 2.54 -27.60
N SER A 207 22.72 1.62 -28.38
CA SER A 207 21.30 1.32 -28.42
C SER A 207 21.05 -0.12 -27.96
N VAL A 208 19.81 -0.43 -27.54
CA VAL A 208 19.44 -1.75 -27.02
C VAL A 208 18.18 -2.24 -27.70
N VAL A 209 18.18 -3.51 -28.12
CA VAL A 209 16.98 -4.22 -28.57
C VAL A 209 16.76 -5.42 -27.67
N GLU A 210 15.57 -5.53 -27.11
CA GLU A 210 15.15 -6.66 -26.28
C GLU A 210 13.97 -7.36 -26.96
N ALA A 211 13.99 -8.69 -26.96
CA ALA A 211 12.99 -9.52 -27.61
C ALA A 211 12.54 -10.66 -26.69
N VAL A 212 11.24 -10.94 -26.70
CA VAL A 212 10.60 -12.09 -26.07
C VAL A 212 9.66 -12.77 -27.07
N PRO A 213 9.43 -14.08 -26.98
CA PRO A 213 8.41 -14.74 -27.79
C PRO A 213 7.00 -14.36 -27.33
N GLY A 214 6.08 -14.24 -28.29
CA GLY A 214 4.69 -13.93 -28.04
C GLY A 214 4.41 -12.44 -27.78
N LEU A 215 3.62 -12.14 -26.74
CA LEU A 215 3.20 -10.77 -26.42
C LEU A 215 4.29 -9.97 -25.69
N ASN A 216 4.40 -8.68 -26.02
CA ASN A 216 5.31 -7.73 -25.36
C ASN A 216 5.08 -7.61 -23.85
N GLN A 217 3.88 -7.95 -23.39
CA GLN A 217 3.52 -7.91 -21.96
C GLN A 217 4.45 -8.74 -21.09
N GLY A 218 4.95 -9.88 -21.62
CA GLY A 218 5.93 -10.70 -20.91
C GLY A 218 7.21 -9.98 -20.56
N LEU A 219 7.68 -9.09 -21.43
CA LEU A 219 8.85 -8.24 -21.22
C LEU A 219 8.52 -7.05 -20.29
N VAL A 220 7.46 -6.31 -20.62
CA VAL A 220 7.08 -5.09 -19.89
C VAL A 220 6.78 -5.37 -18.42
N ASP A 221 6.11 -6.49 -18.11
CA ASP A 221 5.82 -6.91 -16.74
C ASP A 221 7.00 -7.65 -16.08
N GLY A 222 8.09 -7.93 -16.85
CA GLY A 222 9.26 -8.64 -16.36
C GLY A 222 9.01 -10.10 -15.99
N ILE A 223 7.99 -10.72 -16.60
CA ILE A 223 7.62 -12.14 -16.41
C ILE A 223 8.58 -13.05 -17.18
N VAL A 224 8.98 -12.62 -18.39
CA VAL A 224 9.85 -13.37 -19.29
C VAL A 224 11.17 -12.63 -19.43
N SER A 225 12.28 -13.34 -19.26
CA SER A 225 13.62 -12.80 -19.48
C SER A 225 13.90 -12.61 -20.98
N PRO A 226 14.25 -11.39 -21.44
CA PRO A 226 14.46 -11.14 -22.86
C PRO A 226 15.78 -11.67 -23.39
N GLU A 227 15.80 -11.96 -24.66
CA GLU A 227 17.03 -11.94 -25.46
C GLU A 227 17.42 -10.48 -25.71
N ARG A 228 18.68 -10.12 -25.43
CA ARG A 228 19.14 -8.73 -25.41
C ARG A 228 20.32 -8.52 -26.34
N TRP A 229 20.20 -7.51 -27.18
CA TRP A 229 21.22 -7.04 -28.11
C TRP A 229 21.63 -5.62 -27.74
N VAL A 230 22.93 -5.39 -27.57
CA VAL A 230 23.51 -4.05 -27.40
C VAL A 230 24.24 -3.71 -28.66
N LEU A 231 23.94 -2.57 -29.25
CA LEU A 231 24.45 -2.13 -30.53
C LEU A 231 25.22 -0.82 -30.37
N ASP A 232 26.24 -0.61 -31.16
CA ASP A 232 26.81 0.71 -31.36
C ASP A 232 25.73 1.62 -32.02
N ARG A 233 25.52 2.78 -31.46
CA ARG A 233 24.41 3.65 -31.86
C ARG A 233 24.55 4.20 -33.29
N GLU A 234 25.77 4.46 -33.74
CA GLU A 234 25.99 5.06 -35.08
C GLU A 234 26.00 3.99 -36.16
N SER A 235 26.76 2.93 -35.97
CA SER A 235 26.94 1.89 -36.99
C SER A 235 25.91 0.77 -36.93
N LEU A 236 25.15 0.63 -35.85
CA LEU A 236 24.29 -0.53 -35.52
C LEU A 236 25.04 -1.87 -35.49
N ALA A 237 26.38 -1.81 -35.31
CA ALA A 237 27.16 -3.01 -35.12
C ALA A 237 26.89 -3.63 -33.74
N VAL A 238 26.83 -4.96 -33.68
CA VAL A 238 26.58 -5.68 -32.42
C VAL A 238 27.80 -5.54 -31.51
N VAL A 239 27.61 -4.91 -30.35
CA VAL A 239 28.60 -4.79 -29.28
C VAL A 239 28.57 -6.01 -28.37
N SER A 240 27.34 -6.43 -27.99
CA SER A 240 27.16 -7.65 -27.22
C SER A 240 25.78 -8.23 -27.48
N HIS A 241 25.66 -9.55 -27.30
CA HIS A 241 24.41 -10.31 -27.40
C HIS A 241 24.30 -11.26 -26.22
N THR A 242 23.20 -11.14 -25.48
CA THR A 242 22.86 -12.05 -24.39
C THR A 242 21.69 -12.90 -24.83
N ALA A 243 22.00 -14.12 -25.23
CA ALA A 243 20.99 -15.12 -25.56
C ALA A 243 20.41 -15.68 -24.27
N THR A 244 19.07 -15.71 -24.17
CA THR A 244 18.35 -16.30 -23.05
C THR A 244 17.56 -17.51 -23.55
N ALA A 245 17.54 -18.60 -22.79
CA ALA A 245 16.67 -19.73 -23.07
C ALA A 245 15.22 -19.27 -22.92
N GLN A 246 14.48 -19.29 -24.02
CA GLN A 246 13.06 -18.87 -24.06
C GLN A 246 12.18 -20.00 -23.57
N LEU A 247 12.16 -20.26 -22.25
CA LEU A 247 11.40 -21.33 -21.63
C LEU A 247 9.91 -21.01 -21.47
N GLN A 248 9.58 -19.73 -21.48
CA GLN A 248 8.22 -19.25 -21.27
C GLN A 248 7.87 -18.14 -22.24
N LYS A 249 6.58 -18.02 -22.55
CA LYS A 249 6.01 -16.96 -23.38
C LYS A 249 4.65 -16.52 -22.85
N VAL A 250 4.28 -15.27 -23.06
CA VAL A 250 2.95 -14.75 -22.75
C VAL A 250 2.09 -14.80 -23.99
N LEU A 251 0.91 -15.45 -23.87
CA LEU A 251 -0.06 -15.60 -24.94
C LEU A 251 -1.42 -15.07 -24.53
N PRO A 252 -2.31 -14.72 -25.50
CA PRO A 252 -3.70 -14.46 -25.20
C PRO A 252 -4.38 -15.69 -24.58
N ALA A 253 -5.17 -15.47 -23.54
CA ALA A 253 -6.13 -16.44 -23.02
C ALA A 253 -7.50 -16.23 -23.71
N GLU A 254 -8.55 -16.87 -23.21
CA GLU A 254 -9.91 -16.55 -23.63
C GLU A 254 -10.24 -15.09 -23.33
N GLN A 255 -9.84 -14.63 -22.15
CA GLN A 255 -9.81 -13.22 -21.75
C GLN A 255 -8.46 -12.94 -21.09
N GLY A 256 -7.90 -11.74 -21.28
CA GLY A 256 -6.60 -11.40 -20.73
C GLY A 256 -5.46 -12.22 -21.33
N ILE A 257 -4.44 -12.46 -20.54
CA ILE A 257 -3.20 -13.13 -20.95
C ILE A 257 -2.91 -14.34 -20.05
N ARG A 258 -2.12 -15.27 -20.56
CA ARG A 258 -1.60 -16.42 -19.79
C ARG A 258 -0.13 -16.64 -20.06
N LEU A 259 0.59 -17.08 -19.04
CA LEU A 259 1.92 -17.62 -19.19
C LEU A 259 1.83 -19.04 -19.75
N ALA A 260 2.64 -19.37 -20.73
CA ALA A 260 2.73 -20.69 -21.33
C ALA A 260 4.20 -21.12 -21.41
N GLU A 261 4.46 -22.41 -21.25
CA GLU A 261 5.78 -22.98 -21.56
C GLU A 261 6.00 -22.95 -23.07
N ALA A 262 7.21 -22.63 -23.49
CA ALA A 262 7.59 -22.72 -24.88
C ALA A 262 7.78 -24.20 -25.28
N ALA A 263 7.31 -24.58 -26.48
CA ALA A 263 7.52 -25.92 -26.95
C ALA A 263 9.02 -26.23 -27.19
N PRO A 264 9.48 -27.49 -27.12
CA PRO A 264 10.90 -27.82 -27.26
C PRO A 264 11.55 -27.34 -28.57
N ASP A 265 10.79 -27.26 -29.65
CA ASP A 265 11.22 -26.70 -30.94
C ASP A 265 11.26 -25.19 -30.93
N GLU A 266 10.39 -24.54 -30.14
CA GLU A 266 10.36 -23.08 -29.93
C GLU A 266 11.45 -22.59 -28.98
N THR A 267 11.91 -23.41 -28.01
CA THR A 267 13.01 -23.06 -27.10
C THR A 267 14.33 -22.79 -27.82
N SER A 268 14.51 -23.33 -29.03
CA SER A 268 15.64 -23.06 -29.90
C SER A 268 15.39 -21.95 -30.92
N ALA A 269 14.14 -21.47 -31.06
CA ALA A 269 13.82 -20.35 -31.92
C ALA A 269 14.41 -19.08 -31.32
N ARG A 270 15.34 -18.47 -32.03
CA ARG A 270 15.99 -17.22 -31.63
C ARG A 270 15.50 -16.08 -32.50
N PHE A 271 15.42 -14.91 -31.88
CA PHE A 271 15.21 -13.70 -32.63
C PHE A 271 16.42 -13.46 -33.53
N SER A 272 16.23 -13.48 -34.84
CA SER A 272 17.34 -13.45 -35.80
C SER A 272 18.05 -12.10 -35.82
N GLU A 273 19.36 -12.10 -36.13
CA GLU A 273 20.11 -10.86 -36.28
C GLU A 273 19.55 -9.97 -37.38
N ASP A 274 19.00 -10.54 -38.46
CA ASP A 274 18.32 -9.78 -39.51
C ASP A 274 17.05 -9.07 -38.96
N ALA A 275 16.21 -9.79 -38.21
CA ALA A 275 15.04 -9.21 -37.57
C ALA A 275 15.44 -8.11 -36.56
N MET A 276 16.52 -8.34 -35.78
CA MET A 276 17.06 -7.35 -34.87
C MET A 276 17.51 -6.08 -35.60
N ARG A 277 18.25 -6.22 -36.72
CA ARG A 277 18.70 -5.07 -37.54
C ARG A 277 17.53 -4.28 -38.09
N ARG A 278 16.45 -4.95 -38.51
CA ARG A 278 15.22 -4.29 -38.96
C ARG A 278 14.55 -3.50 -37.84
N VAL A 279 14.49 -4.05 -36.62
CA VAL A 279 13.95 -3.35 -35.43
C VAL A 279 14.83 -2.14 -35.11
N ALA A 280 16.15 -2.30 -35.05
CA ALA A 280 17.07 -1.20 -34.76
C ALA A 280 17.01 -0.09 -35.82
N GLY A 281 16.89 -0.47 -37.09
CA GLY A 281 16.71 0.47 -38.21
C GLY A 281 15.43 1.28 -38.07
N LEU A 282 14.30 0.60 -37.83
CA LEU A 282 13.01 1.25 -37.59
C LEU A 282 13.03 2.18 -36.37
N ALA A 283 13.64 1.76 -35.25
CA ALA A 283 13.76 2.59 -34.07
C ALA A 283 14.55 3.88 -34.36
N ARG A 284 15.63 3.80 -35.14
CA ARG A 284 16.42 4.97 -35.58
C ARG A 284 15.63 5.89 -36.53
N GLU A 285 14.82 5.34 -37.43
CA GLU A 285 13.91 6.16 -38.26
C GLU A 285 12.90 6.90 -37.38
N ILE A 286 12.37 6.25 -36.35
CA ILE A 286 11.44 6.85 -35.37
C ILE A 286 12.17 7.96 -34.59
N GLU A 287 13.38 7.73 -34.11
CA GLU A 287 14.18 8.77 -33.45
C GLU A 287 14.38 9.99 -34.37
N THR A 288 14.73 9.75 -35.63
CA THR A 288 14.90 10.83 -36.62
C THR A 288 13.60 11.58 -36.84
N LEU A 289 12.47 10.87 -36.94
CA LEU A 289 11.14 11.46 -37.08
C LEU A 289 10.78 12.35 -35.88
N PHE A 290 11.07 11.91 -34.65
CA PHE A 290 10.72 12.67 -33.44
C PHE A 290 11.78 13.70 -33.02
N GLY A 291 13.02 13.56 -33.50
CA GLY A 291 14.14 14.46 -33.18
C GLY A 291 14.68 14.29 -31.75
N SER A 292 14.39 13.17 -31.09
CA SER A 292 14.83 12.85 -29.73
C SER A 292 14.94 11.34 -29.54
N PRO A 293 15.78 10.85 -28.60
CA PRO A 293 15.89 9.43 -28.26
C PRO A 293 14.52 8.83 -27.92
N GLN A 294 14.28 7.60 -28.39
CA GLN A 294 12.99 6.93 -28.29
C GLN A 294 13.07 5.56 -27.63
N ASP A 295 12.06 5.24 -26.85
CA ASP A 295 11.69 3.93 -26.36
C ASP A 295 10.53 3.43 -27.23
N VAL A 296 10.76 2.36 -27.99
CA VAL A 296 9.87 1.85 -29.03
C VAL A 296 9.41 0.45 -28.67
N GLU A 297 8.11 0.26 -28.44
CA GLU A 297 7.49 -1.06 -28.34
C GLU A 297 7.14 -1.57 -29.74
N TRP A 298 7.50 -2.80 -30.03
CA TRP A 298 7.32 -3.42 -31.34
C TRP A 298 6.85 -4.86 -31.25
N THR A 299 6.27 -5.35 -32.34
CA THR A 299 5.93 -6.76 -32.53
C THR A 299 6.28 -7.19 -33.96
N PHE A 300 6.73 -8.42 -34.08
CA PHE A 300 7.14 -9.05 -35.33
C PHE A 300 6.31 -10.28 -35.57
N ARG A 301 5.55 -10.32 -36.70
CA ARG A 301 4.67 -11.41 -37.06
C ARG A 301 4.77 -11.72 -38.55
N ASP A 302 5.02 -12.96 -38.89
CA ASP A 302 5.05 -13.41 -40.31
C ASP A 302 5.93 -12.52 -41.20
N GLY A 303 7.11 -12.12 -40.71
CA GLY A 303 8.02 -11.22 -41.41
C GLY A 303 7.60 -9.74 -41.42
N THR A 304 6.47 -9.37 -40.82
CA THR A 304 6.00 -7.97 -40.73
C THR A 304 6.33 -7.40 -39.36
N LEU A 305 7.05 -6.26 -39.34
CA LEU A 305 7.36 -5.49 -38.15
C LEU A 305 6.31 -4.42 -37.96
N THR A 306 5.71 -4.30 -36.76
CA THR A 306 4.68 -3.33 -36.40
C THR A 306 5.07 -2.58 -35.15
N VAL A 307 4.92 -1.25 -35.14
CA VAL A 307 5.16 -0.40 -33.96
C VAL A 307 3.91 -0.36 -33.11
N LEU A 308 4.04 -0.74 -31.84
CA LEU A 308 2.93 -0.74 -30.88
C LEU A 308 2.83 0.59 -30.14
N GLN A 309 3.97 1.20 -29.82
CA GLN A 309 4.09 2.49 -29.13
C GLN A 309 5.49 3.07 -29.34
N ALA A 310 5.62 4.40 -29.33
CA ALA A 310 6.90 5.10 -29.23
C ALA A 310 6.76 6.27 -28.26
N ARG A 311 7.78 6.48 -27.42
CA ARG A 311 7.82 7.59 -26.46
C ARG A 311 9.27 8.10 -26.31
N PRO A 312 9.45 9.39 -25.98
CA PRO A 312 10.79 9.92 -25.75
C PRO A 312 11.42 9.27 -24.49
N ILE A 313 12.72 8.98 -24.57
CA ILE A 313 13.52 8.58 -23.41
C ILE A 313 13.77 9.84 -22.59
N THR A 314 13.18 9.91 -21.40
CA THR A 314 13.45 10.98 -20.44
C THR A 314 14.58 10.53 -19.51
N THR A 315 15.80 10.97 -19.77
CA THR A 315 16.92 10.80 -18.83
C THR A 315 16.78 11.83 -17.72
N THR A 316 16.06 11.50 -16.68
CA THR A 316 16.03 12.35 -15.49
C THR A 316 17.26 12.07 -14.63
N ALA A 317 18.26 12.96 -14.72
CA ALA A 317 19.35 13.04 -13.75
C ALA A 317 18.88 13.36 -12.32
N ALA A 318 17.59 13.56 -12.11
CA ALA A 318 16.95 13.91 -10.85
C ALA A 318 16.57 12.71 -9.93
N ALA A 319 16.81 11.47 -10.37
CA ALA A 319 16.37 10.27 -9.63
C ALA A 319 17.25 9.91 -8.42
N ARG A 320 18.13 10.80 -7.94
CA ARG A 320 19.10 10.44 -6.87
C ARG A 320 18.59 10.64 -5.44
N ASP A 321 17.42 11.25 -5.21
CA ASP A 321 16.89 11.48 -3.85
C ASP A 321 15.39 11.16 -3.71
N ASP A 322 14.89 10.25 -4.52
CA ASP A 322 13.49 9.85 -4.46
C ASP A 322 13.25 8.85 -3.32
N ARG A 323 12.88 9.38 -2.17
CA ARG A 323 12.52 8.59 -0.97
C ARG A 323 11.28 7.71 -1.19
N ARG A 324 10.54 7.90 -2.28
CA ARG A 324 9.32 7.17 -2.63
C ARG A 324 9.51 6.28 -3.87
N GLY A 325 10.72 6.25 -4.43
CA GLY A 325 11.07 5.37 -5.56
C GLY A 325 10.74 3.90 -5.29
N TRP A 326 10.84 3.46 -4.02
CA TRP A 326 10.40 2.13 -3.59
C TRP A 326 8.92 1.88 -3.87
N TYR A 327 8.05 2.86 -3.63
CA TYR A 327 6.61 2.73 -3.83
C TYR A 327 6.23 2.69 -5.32
N LEU A 328 6.88 3.52 -6.13
CA LEU A 328 6.67 3.59 -7.58
C LEU A 328 7.31 2.40 -8.31
N SER A 329 8.47 1.92 -7.84
CA SER A 329 9.17 0.77 -8.41
C SER A 329 8.56 -0.58 -8.01
N LEU A 330 7.61 -0.58 -7.08
CA LEU A 330 7.01 -1.79 -6.55
C LEU A 330 6.16 -2.47 -7.62
N ARG A 331 6.63 -3.60 -8.13
CA ARG A 331 5.85 -4.47 -9.01
C ARG A 331 4.79 -5.20 -8.17
N ARG A 332 3.61 -4.60 -8.07
CA ARG A 332 2.47 -5.10 -7.27
C ARG A 332 1.70 -6.20 -7.99
N SER A 333 2.39 -7.05 -8.74
CA SER A 333 1.77 -8.24 -9.32
C SER A 333 1.50 -9.28 -8.25
N PHE A 334 0.47 -10.09 -8.48
CA PHE A 334 0.16 -11.23 -7.61
C PHE A 334 1.39 -12.13 -7.40
N ASP A 335 2.12 -12.47 -8.47
CA ASP A 335 3.28 -13.36 -8.40
C ASP A 335 4.42 -12.79 -7.57
N ASN A 336 4.71 -11.51 -7.71
CA ASN A 336 5.73 -10.84 -6.90
C ASN A 336 5.35 -10.80 -5.42
N LEU A 337 4.09 -10.56 -5.10
CA LEU A 337 3.61 -10.57 -3.72
C LEU A 337 3.60 -11.98 -3.13
N GLN A 338 3.31 -13.02 -3.93
CA GLN A 338 3.45 -14.41 -3.52
C GLN A 338 4.90 -14.80 -3.22
N HIS A 339 5.83 -14.32 -4.04
CA HIS A 339 7.26 -14.55 -3.78
C HIS A 339 7.71 -13.85 -2.49
N LEU A 340 7.28 -12.61 -2.29
CA LEU A 340 7.57 -11.83 -1.09
C LEU A 340 6.95 -12.46 0.16
N ARG A 341 5.73 -13.02 0.06
CA ARG A 341 5.10 -13.80 1.13
C ARG A 341 5.99 -14.94 1.60
N ARG A 342 6.46 -15.76 0.66
CA ARG A 342 7.34 -16.90 0.99
C ARG A 342 8.62 -16.44 1.68
N LYS A 343 9.27 -15.40 1.16
CA LYS A 343 10.46 -14.82 1.80
C LYS A 343 10.18 -14.37 3.23
N ILE A 344 9.03 -13.73 3.47
CA ILE A 344 8.66 -13.23 4.81
C ILE A 344 8.32 -14.38 5.74
N GLU A 345 7.41 -15.29 5.35
CA GLU A 345 6.90 -16.35 6.22
C GLU A 345 7.95 -17.46 6.46
N ASP A 346 8.73 -17.83 5.46
CA ASP A 346 9.66 -18.97 5.53
C ASP A 346 11.07 -18.57 6.02
N ASP A 347 11.53 -17.35 5.73
CA ASP A 347 12.90 -16.94 6.00
C ASP A 347 12.98 -15.84 7.08
N LEU A 348 12.27 -14.69 6.87
CA LEU A 348 12.49 -13.49 7.67
C LEU A 348 11.89 -13.62 9.09
N ILE A 349 10.64 -14.07 9.22
CA ILE A 349 10.00 -14.24 10.53
C ILE A 349 10.77 -15.23 11.40
N PRO A 350 11.12 -16.44 10.92
CA PRO A 350 11.95 -17.37 11.72
C PRO A 350 13.32 -16.79 12.08
N ALA A 351 13.93 -15.96 11.21
CA ALA A 351 15.19 -15.30 11.52
C ALA A 351 15.04 -14.23 12.61
N MET A 352 13.97 -13.43 12.57
CA MET A 352 13.65 -12.43 13.62
C MET A 352 13.41 -13.09 14.97
N GLU A 353 12.71 -14.22 15.01
CA GLU A 353 12.45 -14.99 16.24
C GLU A 353 13.74 -15.53 16.84
N ARG A 354 14.61 -16.13 16.02
CA ARG A 354 15.93 -16.60 16.46
C ARG A 354 16.79 -15.45 16.98
N GLU A 355 16.81 -14.31 16.31
CA GLU A 355 17.56 -13.13 16.75
C GLU A 355 17.04 -12.61 18.10
N ALA A 356 15.71 -12.44 18.23
CA ALA A 356 15.10 -11.98 19.47
C ALA A 356 15.43 -12.92 20.66
N ALA A 357 15.36 -14.23 20.44
CA ALA A 357 15.72 -15.25 21.44
C ALA A 357 17.20 -15.19 21.81
N ALA A 358 18.09 -15.07 20.82
CA ALA A 358 19.53 -14.97 21.05
C ALA A 358 19.89 -13.69 21.84
N LEU A 359 19.25 -12.56 21.53
CA LEU A 359 19.46 -11.32 22.28
C LEU A 359 18.91 -11.40 23.72
N ALA A 360 17.80 -12.09 23.93
CA ALA A 360 17.18 -12.27 25.22
C ALA A 360 18.03 -13.18 26.15
N ALA A 361 18.70 -14.18 25.60
CA ALA A 361 19.52 -15.14 26.33
C ALA A 361 20.81 -14.54 26.91
N VAL A 362 21.24 -13.36 26.43
CA VAL A 362 22.43 -12.68 26.98
C VAL A 362 22.06 -11.99 28.30
N ASP A 363 22.65 -12.45 29.38
CA ASP A 363 22.60 -11.77 30.67
C ASP A 363 23.50 -10.53 30.66
N LEU A 364 22.92 -9.39 31.03
CA LEU A 364 23.61 -8.09 31.02
C LEU A 364 24.32 -7.80 32.34
N ASP A 365 23.87 -8.39 33.45
CA ASP A 365 24.35 -8.07 34.81
C ASP A 365 25.85 -8.37 35.01
N PRO A 366 26.38 -9.53 34.51
CA PRO A 366 27.80 -9.86 34.72
C PRO A 366 28.74 -9.14 33.74
N LEU A 367 28.23 -8.39 32.77
CA LEU A 367 29.07 -7.70 31.81
C LEU A 367 29.82 -6.53 32.45
N SER A 368 31.11 -6.34 32.14
CA SER A 368 31.80 -5.09 32.43
C SER A 368 31.18 -3.92 31.67
N ASP A 369 31.40 -2.70 32.13
CA ASP A 369 30.83 -1.50 31.51
C ASP A 369 31.26 -1.32 30.04
N ALA A 370 32.52 -1.64 29.74
CA ALA A 370 33.00 -1.66 28.35
C ALA A 370 32.32 -2.76 27.52
N ALA A 371 32.09 -3.95 28.08
CA ALA A 371 31.38 -5.05 27.41
C ALA A 371 29.90 -4.71 27.24
N LEU A 372 29.25 -4.09 28.22
CA LEU A 372 27.89 -3.62 28.12
C LEU A 372 27.74 -2.55 27.04
N ALA A 373 28.65 -1.57 26.97
CA ALA A 373 28.63 -0.55 25.91
C ALA A 373 28.79 -1.16 24.51
N ALA A 374 29.60 -2.21 24.36
CA ALA A 374 29.74 -2.96 23.10
C ALA A 374 28.44 -3.72 22.75
N GLU A 375 27.81 -4.35 23.74
CA GLU A 375 26.55 -5.09 23.57
C GLU A 375 25.41 -4.16 23.20
N VAL A 376 25.32 -2.97 23.80
CA VAL A 376 24.35 -1.94 23.40
C VAL A 376 24.52 -1.58 21.92
N ARG A 377 25.74 -1.27 21.48
CA ARG A 377 26.02 -0.96 20.07
C ARG A 377 25.59 -2.10 19.15
N ARG A 378 25.89 -3.33 19.51
CA ARG A 378 25.50 -4.53 18.76
C ARG A 378 23.98 -4.63 18.63
N ARG A 379 23.23 -4.50 19.74
CA ARG A 379 21.77 -4.62 19.76
C ARG A 379 21.10 -3.48 18.98
N VAL A 380 21.59 -2.26 19.11
CA VAL A 380 21.06 -1.12 18.33
C VAL A 380 21.31 -1.30 16.84
N ALA A 381 22.48 -1.78 16.44
CA ALA A 381 22.78 -2.09 15.03
C ALA A 381 21.87 -3.21 14.48
N ARG A 382 21.60 -4.26 15.28
CA ARG A 382 20.67 -5.33 14.89
C ARG A 382 19.23 -4.81 14.76
N ASN A 383 18.79 -3.97 15.67
CA ASN A 383 17.48 -3.32 15.58
C ASN A 383 17.37 -2.46 14.31
N GLN A 384 18.40 -1.69 13.98
CA GLN A 384 18.42 -0.90 12.75
C GLN A 384 18.38 -1.77 11.51
N HIS A 385 19.13 -2.88 11.46
CA HIS A 385 19.09 -3.85 10.38
C HIS A 385 17.65 -4.37 10.14
N TRP A 386 16.98 -4.84 11.19
CA TRP A 386 15.62 -5.36 11.08
C TRP A 386 14.59 -4.27 10.78
N SER A 387 14.81 -3.03 11.21
CA SER A 387 14.01 -1.88 10.78
C SER A 387 14.14 -1.64 9.28
N ASN A 388 15.34 -1.78 8.70
CA ASN A 388 15.52 -1.65 7.25
C ASN A 388 14.81 -2.77 6.49
N VAL A 389 14.98 -4.04 6.93
CA VAL A 389 14.27 -5.21 6.36
C VAL A 389 12.75 -5.01 6.43
N TYR A 390 12.25 -4.45 7.54
CA TYR A 390 10.83 -4.13 7.67
C TYR A 390 10.35 -3.17 6.57
N TRP A 391 11.10 -2.11 6.30
CA TRP A 391 10.76 -1.15 5.24
C TRP A 391 10.94 -1.72 3.83
N GLU A 392 11.90 -2.60 3.62
CA GLU A 392 12.22 -3.17 2.30
C GLU A 392 11.30 -4.33 1.90
N ASP A 393 10.84 -5.14 2.85
CA ASP A 393 10.09 -6.37 2.58
C ASP A 393 8.66 -6.37 3.14
N PHE A 394 8.46 -6.00 4.43
CA PHE A 394 7.15 -6.11 5.07
C PHE A 394 6.19 -5.00 4.64
N ILE A 395 6.66 -3.76 4.57
CA ILE A 395 5.81 -2.64 4.12
C ILE A 395 5.32 -2.85 2.67
N PRO A 396 6.17 -3.27 1.70
CA PRO A 396 5.70 -3.64 0.38
C PRO A 396 4.65 -4.75 0.37
N TYR A 397 4.78 -5.74 1.25
CA TYR A 397 3.83 -6.85 1.32
C TYR A 397 2.43 -6.42 1.78
N ALA A 398 2.29 -5.31 2.51
CA ALA A 398 0.98 -4.74 2.86
C ALA A 398 0.11 -4.39 1.63
N HIS A 399 0.69 -4.36 0.44
CA HIS A 399 -0.05 -4.19 -0.81
C HIS A 399 -0.88 -5.41 -1.22
N GLY A 400 -0.69 -6.59 -0.62
CA GLY A 400 -1.52 -7.76 -0.90
C GLY A 400 -3.00 -7.55 -0.59
N ALA A 401 -3.32 -6.99 0.56
CA ALA A 401 -4.69 -6.61 0.92
C ALA A 401 -5.27 -5.52 0.01
N ARG A 402 -4.42 -4.61 -0.48
CA ARG A 402 -4.82 -3.52 -1.38
C ARG A 402 -5.07 -4.00 -2.80
N LEU A 403 -4.22 -4.87 -3.32
CA LEU A 403 -4.42 -5.52 -4.62
C LEU A 403 -5.76 -6.27 -4.62
N PHE A 404 -6.05 -7.03 -3.57
CA PHE A 404 -7.32 -7.70 -3.40
C PHE A 404 -8.49 -6.72 -3.40
N GLY A 405 -8.42 -5.62 -2.64
CA GLY A 405 -9.46 -4.60 -2.60
C GLY A 405 -9.73 -3.95 -3.95
N GLN A 406 -8.69 -3.70 -4.74
CA GLN A 406 -8.83 -3.18 -6.11
C GLN A 406 -9.54 -4.19 -7.01
N ILE A 407 -9.09 -5.45 -7.03
CA ILE A 407 -9.66 -6.50 -7.88
C ILE A 407 -11.09 -6.83 -7.45
N TYR A 408 -11.36 -6.85 -6.15
CA TYR A 408 -12.70 -7.01 -5.59
C TYR A 408 -13.66 -5.93 -6.11
N ASN A 409 -13.26 -4.66 -6.02
CA ASN A 409 -14.06 -3.54 -6.48
C ASN A 409 -14.24 -3.53 -8.00
N ASP A 410 -13.22 -3.93 -8.75
CA ASP A 410 -13.32 -4.06 -10.21
C ASP A 410 -14.30 -5.15 -10.64
N ALA A 411 -14.37 -6.25 -9.89
CA ALA A 411 -15.26 -7.38 -10.19
C ALA A 411 -16.70 -7.15 -9.73
N LEU A 412 -16.88 -6.61 -8.51
CA LEU A 412 -18.19 -6.56 -7.83
C LEU A 412 -18.83 -5.17 -7.84
N LYS A 413 -18.03 -4.10 -8.03
CA LYS A 413 -18.48 -2.69 -8.05
C LYS A 413 -19.39 -2.36 -6.86
N PRO A 414 -18.95 -2.60 -5.60
CA PRO A 414 -19.79 -2.40 -4.42
C PRO A 414 -20.06 -0.92 -4.18
N GLU A 415 -21.17 -0.59 -3.50
CA GLU A 415 -21.43 0.78 -3.06
C GLU A 415 -20.41 1.25 -2.02
N ASN A 416 -20.04 0.36 -1.08
CA ASN A 416 -18.96 0.61 -0.12
C ASN A 416 -17.63 0.04 -0.68
N PRO A 417 -16.67 0.89 -1.06
CA PRO A 417 -15.40 0.43 -1.62
C PRO A 417 -14.54 -0.40 -0.65
N TYR A 418 -14.90 -0.43 0.65
CA TYR A 418 -14.19 -1.20 1.68
C TYR A 418 -14.90 -2.50 2.08
N GLU A 419 -15.98 -2.89 1.41
CA GLU A 419 -16.72 -4.13 1.68
C GLU A 419 -15.81 -5.37 1.69
N PHE A 420 -14.77 -5.38 0.87
CA PHE A 420 -13.77 -6.46 0.81
C PHE A 420 -13.08 -6.71 2.15
N ALA A 421 -12.94 -5.69 3.01
CA ALA A 421 -12.26 -5.82 4.29
C ALA A 421 -12.95 -6.83 5.21
N ASP A 422 -14.26 -7.03 5.07
CA ASP A 422 -15.00 -8.02 5.84
C ASP A 422 -14.59 -9.46 5.53
N LEU A 423 -14.05 -9.72 4.35
CA LEU A 423 -13.46 -11.02 3.99
C LEU A 423 -12.08 -11.24 4.60
N LEU A 424 -11.38 -10.18 5.00
CA LEU A 424 -10.05 -10.23 5.60
C LEU A 424 -10.10 -10.45 7.12
N THR A 425 -11.16 -9.97 7.80
CA THR A 425 -11.34 -10.06 9.27
C THR A 425 -11.51 -11.50 9.78
N ALA A 426 -11.62 -12.51 8.92
CA ALA A 426 -11.65 -13.92 9.31
C ALA A 426 -10.31 -14.47 9.80
N THR A 427 -9.22 -13.71 9.63
CA THR A 427 -7.86 -14.18 9.92
C THR A 427 -7.50 -13.87 11.36
N PRO A 428 -7.03 -14.85 12.17
CA PRO A 428 -6.63 -14.58 13.55
C PRO A 428 -5.37 -13.70 13.57
N LEU A 429 -5.45 -12.55 14.26
CA LEU A 429 -4.33 -11.63 14.49
C LEU A 429 -3.63 -12.00 15.81
N ALA A 430 -2.30 -11.85 15.87
CA ALA A 430 -1.53 -12.15 17.06
C ALA A 430 -1.88 -11.20 18.23
N SER A 431 -2.11 -9.93 17.97
CA SER A 431 -2.58 -8.96 18.96
C SER A 431 -3.96 -9.35 19.54
N MET A 432 -4.86 -9.86 18.69
CA MET A 432 -6.16 -10.37 19.12
C MET A 432 -6.04 -11.65 19.96
N ALA A 433 -5.12 -12.55 19.59
CA ALA A 433 -4.84 -13.75 20.38
C ALA A 433 -4.31 -13.39 21.77
N ARG A 434 -3.35 -12.47 21.85
CA ARG A 434 -2.83 -11.91 23.10
C ARG A 434 -3.96 -11.28 23.95
N ASN A 435 -4.80 -10.47 23.33
CA ASN A 435 -5.88 -9.79 24.05
C ASN A 435 -6.96 -10.76 24.53
N ARG A 436 -7.24 -11.87 23.81
CA ARG A 436 -8.13 -12.94 24.27
C ARG A 436 -7.57 -13.66 25.50
N GLU A 437 -6.24 -13.91 25.55
CA GLU A 437 -5.62 -14.46 26.74
C GLU A 437 -5.72 -13.50 27.92
N LEU A 438 -5.55 -12.19 27.68
CA LEU A 438 -5.74 -11.16 28.69
C LEU A 438 -7.19 -11.10 29.18
N GLU A 439 -8.17 -11.19 28.30
CA GLU A 439 -9.59 -11.26 28.67
C GLU A 439 -9.90 -12.52 29.48
N ALA A 440 -9.34 -13.67 29.12
CA ALA A 440 -9.50 -14.90 29.89
C ALA A 440 -8.93 -14.80 31.32
N LEU A 441 -7.84 -14.05 31.52
CA LEU A 441 -7.34 -13.73 32.86
C LEU A 441 -8.29 -12.78 33.60
N ALA A 442 -8.86 -11.78 32.92
CA ALA A 442 -9.85 -10.87 33.49
C ALA A 442 -11.16 -11.60 33.85
N ASP A 443 -11.61 -12.58 33.08
CA ASP A 443 -12.79 -13.42 33.40
C ASP A 443 -12.59 -14.19 34.70
N ARG A 444 -11.39 -14.77 34.92
CA ARG A 444 -11.06 -15.44 36.18
C ARG A 444 -11.09 -14.48 37.37
N LEU A 445 -10.74 -13.21 37.17
CA LEU A 445 -10.85 -12.19 38.22
C LEU A 445 -12.30 -11.78 38.51
N ARG A 446 -13.18 -11.77 37.49
CA ARG A 446 -14.63 -11.53 37.65
C ARG A 446 -15.26 -12.63 38.49
N GLU A 447 -14.86 -13.88 38.24
CA GLU A 447 -15.36 -15.05 38.98
C GLU A 447 -14.82 -15.15 40.42
N ALA A 448 -13.68 -14.51 40.73
CA ALA A 448 -13.00 -14.54 42.00
C ALA A 448 -12.67 -13.15 42.56
N PRO A 449 -13.64 -12.38 43.11
CA PRO A 449 -13.43 -11.01 43.60
C PRO A 449 -12.30 -10.88 44.66
N ALA A 450 -12.11 -11.94 45.50
CA ALA A 450 -11.02 -11.96 46.48
C ALA A 450 -9.63 -11.94 45.82
N VAL A 451 -9.47 -12.69 44.71
CA VAL A 451 -8.22 -12.70 43.92
C VAL A 451 -8.00 -11.33 43.25
N ALA A 452 -9.07 -10.72 42.74
CA ALA A 452 -9.01 -9.37 42.18
C ALA A 452 -8.59 -8.33 43.25
N GLN A 453 -9.04 -8.50 44.50
CA GLN A 453 -8.66 -7.62 45.61
C GLN A 453 -7.19 -7.82 46.02
N ASP A 454 -6.74 -9.06 46.08
CA ASP A 454 -5.33 -9.36 46.41
C ASP A 454 -4.41 -8.81 45.32
N LEU A 455 -4.76 -8.99 44.06
CA LEU A 455 -4.03 -8.43 42.91
C LEU A 455 -3.99 -6.88 42.95
N ARG A 456 -5.13 -6.24 43.28
CA ARG A 456 -5.26 -4.77 43.39
C ARG A 456 -4.38 -4.21 44.51
N GLN A 457 -4.14 -5.00 45.58
CA GLN A 457 -3.32 -4.63 46.74
C GLN A 457 -1.86 -5.09 46.61
N GLY A 458 -1.45 -5.63 45.44
CA GLY A 458 -0.08 -6.09 45.18
C GLY A 458 0.33 -7.32 45.98
N ARG A 459 -0.64 -8.09 46.54
CA ARG A 459 -0.38 -9.30 47.36
C ARG A 459 -0.27 -10.53 46.46
N LEU A 460 0.78 -10.57 45.66
CA LEU A 460 1.01 -11.63 44.66
C LEU A 460 1.18 -13.02 45.27
N GLU A 461 1.71 -13.09 46.49
CA GLU A 461 1.89 -14.33 47.22
C GLU A 461 0.57 -15.01 47.63
N ARG A 462 -0.53 -14.28 47.68
CA ARG A 462 -1.87 -14.81 48.00
C ARG A 462 -2.66 -15.28 46.79
N LEU A 463 -2.15 -15.02 45.61
CA LEU A 463 -2.82 -15.46 44.38
C LEU A 463 -2.78 -16.98 44.27
N PRO A 464 -3.89 -17.60 43.80
CA PRO A 464 -3.88 -19.03 43.48
C PRO A 464 -2.76 -19.38 42.52
N ALA A 465 -2.04 -20.50 42.79
CA ALA A 465 -0.87 -20.90 42.02
C ALA A 465 -1.15 -20.96 40.50
N ALA A 466 -2.32 -21.50 40.10
CA ALA A 466 -2.71 -21.60 38.70
C ALA A 466 -3.00 -20.22 38.03
N PHE A 467 -3.46 -19.24 38.80
CA PHE A 467 -3.65 -17.88 38.30
C PHE A 467 -2.31 -17.14 38.16
N ARG A 468 -1.47 -17.28 39.20
CA ARG A 468 -0.13 -16.68 39.20
C ARG A 468 0.73 -17.20 38.06
N SER A 469 0.78 -18.53 37.86
CA SER A 469 1.52 -19.15 36.76
C SER A 469 1.01 -18.62 35.40
N ALA A 470 -0.31 -18.55 35.19
CA ALA A 470 -0.88 -18.03 33.94
C ALA A 470 -0.55 -16.53 33.70
N LEU A 471 -0.50 -15.74 34.75
CA LEU A 471 -0.08 -14.33 34.69
C LEU A 471 1.39 -14.17 34.38
N GLU A 472 2.25 -14.99 35.03
CA GLU A 472 3.69 -15.05 34.77
C GLU A 472 3.99 -15.51 33.35
N ASP A 473 3.30 -16.54 32.85
CA ASP A 473 3.41 -17.04 31.47
C ASP A 473 2.99 -15.97 30.46
N PHE A 474 1.92 -15.25 30.73
CA PHE A 474 1.49 -14.12 29.89
C PHE A 474 2.54 -13.01 29.89
N ALA A 475 3.05 -12.63 31.05
CA ALA A 475 4.09 -11.61 31.18
C ALA A 475 5.41 -12.02 30.49
N ALA A 476 5.80 -13.29 30.58
CA ALA A 476 6.97 -13.81 29.88
C ALA A 476 6.84 -13.75 28.36
N ARG A 477 5.65 -14.06 27.81
CA ARG A 477 5.40 -14.05 26.36
C ARG A 477 5.23 -12.65 25.77
N TYR A 478 4.58 -11.75 26.50
CA TYR A 478 4.14 -10.46 25.99
C TYR A 478 4.65 -9.24 26.78
N GLY A 479 5.28 -9.44 27.94
CA GLY A 479 5.72 -8.35 28.81
C GLY A 479 6.77 -7.44 28.20
N THR A 480 7.62 -7.96 27.33
CA THR A 480 8.62 -7.16 26.60
C THR A 480 7.98 -6.21 25.57
N LEU A 481 6.84 -6.57 25.01
CA LEU A 481 6.06 -5.71 24.10
C LEU A 481 5.39 -4.54 24.86
N SER A 482 5.15 -4.72 26.15
CA SER A 482 4.60 -3.70 27.05
C SER A 482 5.67 -2.82 27.71
N SER A 483 6.96 -3.09 27.50
CA SER A 483 8.08 -2.49 28.23
C SER A 483 8.30 -1.00 27.94
N GLY A 484 7.69 -0.45 26.88
CA GLY A 484 7.57 1.00 26.69
C GLY A 484 6.70 1.67 27.76
N VAL A 485 5.82 0.90 28.40
CA VAL A 485 4.84 1.33 29.41
C VAL A 485 5.25 0.91 30.82
N THR A 486 6.06 -0.14 30.96
CA THR A 486 6.50 -0.69 32.26
C THR A 486 7.99 -0.46 32.46
N GLY A 487 8.35 0.52 33.24
CA GLY A 487 9.74 0.95 33.47
C GLY A 487 10.62 0.03 34.31
N ASP A 488 10.17 -1.17 34.77
CA ASP A 488 10.92 -1.96 35.71
C ASP A 488 10.73 -3.47 35.47
N GLN A 489 11.83 -4.22 35.30
CA GLN A 489 11.78 -5.69 35.19
C GLN A 489 11.66 -6.40 36.55
N ASP A 490 12.13 -5.82 37.64
CA ASP A 490 12.05 -6.42 38.98
C ASP A 490 10.66 -6.27 39.62
N GLY A 491 9.77 -5.47 39.03
CA GLY A 491 8.42 -5.23 39.49
C GLY A 491 7.30 -5.57 38.51
N LEU A 492 7.51 -6.49 37.56
CA LEU A 492 6.59 -6.83 36.46
C LEU A 492 5.12 -7.04 36.90
N LEU A 493 4.88 -7.35 38.17
CA LEU A 493 3.56 -7.58 38.72
C LEU A 493 3.17 -6.61 39.85
N LYS A 494 4.12 -5.88 40.48
CA LYS A 494 3.80 -4.84 41.46
C LYS A 494 3.69 -3.49 40.76
N ASP A 495 2.53 -2.85 40.79
CA ASP A 495 2.22 -1.56 40.15
C ASP A 495 2.33 -1.53 38.61
N SER A 496 2.28 -2.70 37.96
CA SER A 496 2.41 -2.76 36.50
C SER A 496 1.15 -2.28 35.80
N THR A 497 1.33 -1.67 34.63
CA THR A 497 0.22 -1.28 33.75
C THR A 497 -0.64 -2.50 33.38
N LEU A 498 -0.04 -3.69 33.22
CA LEU A 498 -0.72 -4.95 32.99
C LEU A 498 -1.73 -5.28 34.10
N VAL A 499 -1.32 -5.17 35.38
CA VAL A 499 -2.19 -5.45 36.51
C VAL A 499 -3.37 -4.48 36.56
N ARG A 500 -3.12 -3.18 36.36
CA ARG A 500 -4.20 -2.17 36.29
C ARG A 500 -5.17 -2.44 35.15
N LEU A 501 -4.64 -2.83 34.02
CA LEU A 501 -5.43 -3.18 32.83
C LEU A 501 -6.34 -4.39 33.11
N LEU A 502 -5.79 -5.47 33.66
CA LEU A 502 -6.53 -6.66 34.06
C LEU A 502 -7.65 -6.32 35.03
N ILE A 503 -7.36 -5.48 36.02
CA ILE A 503 -8.36 -5.04 37.01
C ILE A 503 -9.46 -4.22 36.31
N ALA A 504 -9.09 -3.31 35.41
CA ALA A 504 -10.04 -2.50 34.66
C ALA A 504 -10.92 -3.37 33.73
N MET A 505 -10.31 -4.36 33.07
CA MET A 505 -11.03 -5.31 32.23
C MET A 505 -11.97 -6.19 33.07
N ALA A 506 -11.54 -6.65 34.24
CA ALA A 506 -12.40 -7.42 35.14
C ALA A 506 -13.57 -6.63 35.70
N ALA A 507 -13.44 -5.31 35.85
CA ALA A 507 -14.49 -4.43 36.36
C ALA A 507 -15.58 -4.08 35.34
N ARG A 508 -15.34 -4.28 34.05
CA ARG A 508 -16.34 -3.99 32.99
C ARG A 508 -17.13 -5.24 32.61
N SER A 509 -18.29 -5.02 32.00
CA SER A 509 -19.02 -6.11 31.32
C SER A 509 -18.23 -6.59 30.10
N PRO A 510 -18.23 -7.91 29.79
CA PRO A 510 -17.63 -8.43 28.58
C PRO A 510 -18.19 -7.72 27.34
N LEU A 511 -17.34 -7.44 26.34
CA LEU A 511 -17.80 -6.91 25.07
C LEU A 511 -18.74 -7.92 24.40
N PRO A 512 -19.83 -7.45 23.74
CA PRO A 512 -20.69 -8.34 22.98
C PRO A 512 -19.86 -9.04 21.90
N LYS A 513 -19.98 -10.35 21.81
CA LYS A 513 -19.37 -11.11 20.72
C LYS A 513 -20.11 -10.77 19.44
N VAL A 514 -19.50 -9.99 18.56
CA VAL A 514 -20.00 -9.79 17.22
C VAL A 514 -19.75 -11.08 16.45
N ASP A 515 -20.80 -11.71 15.94
CA ASP A 515 -20.67 -12.86 15.03
C ASP A 515 -20.93 -12.40 13.57
N PRO A 516 -19.88 -12.03 12.84
CA PRO A 516 -20.00 -11.59 11.46
C PRO A 516 -20.05 -12.76 10.46
N SER A 517 -20.21 -14.02 10.91
CA SER A 517 -20.02 -15.21 10.07
C SER A 517 -21.02 -15.32 8.92
N ARG A 518 -22.32 -14.97 9.14
CA ARG A 518 -23.38 -15.13 8.13
C ARG A 518 -23.21 -14.18 6.94
N ASP A 519 -22.91 -12.92 7.20
CA ASP A 519 -22.73 -11.93 6.15
C ASP A 519 -21.45 -12.21 5.35
N ARG A 520 -20.41 -12.72 6.02
CA ARG A 520 -19.14 -13.09 5.44
C ARG A 520 -19.23 -14.27 4.47
N GLU A 521 -20.04 -15.30 4.80
CA GLU A 521 -20.25 -16.42 3.86
C GLU A 521 -21.00 -15.99 2.60
N ALA A 522 -22.00 -15.11 2.74
CA ALA A 522 -22.73 -14.56 1.61
C ALA A 522 -21.80 -13.73 0.72
N LEU A 523 -20.95 -12.90 1.33
CA LEU A 523 -19.99 -12.08 0.65
C LEU A 523 -18.92 -12.94 -0.08
N SER A 524 -18.44 -14.00 0.56
CA SER A 524 -17.48 -14.95 -0.04
C SER A 524 -18.09 -15.64 -1.27
N ARG A 525 -19.34 -16.12 -1.18
CA ARG A 525 -20.01 -16.71 -2.33
C ARG A 525 -20.17 -15.71 -3.49
N ARG A 526 -20.53 -14.45 -3.17
CA ARG A 526 -20.64 -13.38 -4.18
C ARG A 526 -19.32 -13.06 -4.84
N TYR A 527 -18.23 -13.06 -4.07
CA TYR A 527 -16.87 -12.85 -4.58
C TYR A 527 -16.49 -13.95 -5.58
N PHE A 528 -16.59 -15.22 -5.21
CA PHE A 528 -16.21 -16.32 -6.12
C PHE A 528 -17.12 -16.43 -7.35
N ALA A 529 -18.39 -16.09 -7.22
CA ALA A 529 -19.34 -16.08 -8.36
C ALA A 529 -19.03 -15.00 -9.40
N ALA A 530 -18.22 -14.00 -9.07
CA ALA A 530 -17.79 -12.96 -10.01
C ALA A 530 -16.69 -13.43 -10.97
N PHE A 531 -16.09 -14.60 -10.71
CA PHE A 531 -15.01 -15.18 -11.53
C PHE A 531 -15.50 -16.44 -12.25
N PRO A 532 -15.08 -16.67 -13.49
CA PRO A 532 -15.36 -17.91 -14.21
C PRO A 532 -14.69 -19.11 -13.49
N PRO A 533 -15.21 -20.34 -13.67
CA PRO A 533 -14.73 -21.52 -12.94
C PRO A 533 -13.21 -21.74 -13.01
N GLU A 534 -12.61 -21.46 -14.15
CA GLU A 534 -11.17 -21.60 -14.38
C GLU A 534 -10.32 -20.58 -13.62
N GLU A 535 -10.88 -19.43 -13.24
CA GLU A 535 -10.20 -18.39 -12.48
C GLU A 535 -10.47 -18.46 -10.97
N GLN A 536 -11.40 -19.30 -10.51
CA GLN A 536 -11.74 -19.39 -9.08
C GLN A 536 -10.58 -19.86 -8.21
N GLY A 537 -9.68 -20.70 -8.74
CA GLY A 537 -8.44 -21.09 -8.07
C GLY A 537 -7.55 -19.87 -7.79
N TRP A 538 -7.31 -19.08 -8.81
CA TRP A 538 -6.55 -17.83 -8.68
C TRP A 538 -7.23 -16.82 -7.73
N ALA A 539 -8.56 -16.70 -7.82
CA ALA A 539 -9.31 -15.82 -6.92
C ALA A 539 -9.20 -16.27 -5.45
N SER A 540 -9.14 -17.58 -5.19
CA SER A 540 -8.89 -18.13 -3.86
C SER A 540 -7.49 -17.82 -3.36
N ASP A 541 -6.47 -17.98 -4.20
CA ASP A 541 -5.09 -17.69 -3.86
C ASP A 541 -4.87 -16.19 -3.60
N LEU A 542 -5.57 -15.33 -4.34
CA LEU A 542 -5.55 -13.89 -4.14
C LEU A 542 -6.17 -13.49 -2.79
N LEU A 543 -7.30 -14.11 -2.41
CA LEU A 543 -7.94 -13.87 -1.11
C LEU A 543 -7.04 -14.36 0.04
N ASP A 544 -6.37 -15.51 -0.13
CA ASP A 544 -5.44 -16.05 0.85
C ASP A 544 -4.19 -15.17 1.00
N LEU A 545 -3.64 -14.68 -0.12
CA LEU A 545 -2.57 -13.67 -0.11
C LEU A 545 -2.98 -12.41 0.66
N ALA A 546 -4.19 -11.92 0.40
CA ALA A 546 -4.70 -10.72 1.05
C ALA A 546 -4.90 -10.91 2.57
N ARG A 547 -5.39 -12.07 2.97
CA ARG A 547 -5.53 -12.46 4.39
C ARG A 547 -4.17 -12.56 5.08
N SER A 548 -3.18 -13.16 4.43
CA SER A 548 -1.81 -13.19 4.95
C SER A 548 -1.24 -11.78 5.08
N SER A 549 -1.40 -10.95 4.06
CA SER A 549 -0.96 -9.54 4.09
C SER A 549 -1.63 -8.73 5.22
N TYR A 550 -2.94 -8.93 5.44
CA TYR A 550 -3.69 -8.29 6.52
C TYR A 550 -3.21 -8.75 7.90
N ARG A 551 -3.01 -10.06 8.09
CA ARG A 551 -2.48 -10.64 9.31
C ARG A 551 -1.07 -10.15 9.62
N LEU A 552 -0.17 -10.22 8.65
CA LEU A 552 1.23 -9.85 8.84
C LEU A 552 1.40 -8.35 9.16
N ARG A 553 0.46 -7.50 8.78
CA ARG A 553 0.44 -6.09 9.19
C ARG A 553 0.34 -5.90 10.72
N ASP A 554 -0.21 -6.89 11.43
CA ASP A 554 -0.27 -6.92 12.90
C ASP A 554 0.91 -7.68 13.50
N ASP A 555 1.24 -8.85 12.95
CA ASP A 555 2.22 -9.78 13.50
C ASP A 555 3.66 -9.26 13.35
N ASP A 556 3.99 -8.60 12.23
CA ASP A 556 5.33 -8.08 11.92
C ASP A 556 5.84 -7.08 12.96
N ASN A 557 4.97 -6.22 13.44
CA ASN A 557 5.27 -5.26 14.49
C ASN A 557 5.61 -5.95 15.82
N MET A 558 5.01 -7.12 16.10
CA MET A 558 5.33 -7.89 17.30
C MET A 558 6.72 -8.52 17.23
N HIS A 559 7.12 -9.02 16.05
CA HIS A 559 8.45 -9.58 15.84
C HIS A 559 9.53 -8.50 15.94
N LEU A 560 9.36 -7.37 15.27
CA LEU A 560 10.27 -6.22 15.36
C LEU A 560 10.32 -5.66 16.78
N GLY A 561 9.18 -5.52 17.44
CA GLY A 561 9.08 -5.03 18.83
C GLY A 561 9.84 -5.88 19.83
N ARG A 562 9.92 -7.19 19.65
CA ARG A 562 10.73 -8.08 20.51
C ARG A 562 12.23 -7.76 20.41
N ILE A 563 12.74 -7.51 19.20
CA ILE A 563 14.14 -7.15 18.96
C ILE A 563 14.42 -5.75 19.54
N GLU A 564 13.54 -4.79 19.28
CA GLU A 564 13.63 -3.43 19.81
C GLU A 564 13.65 -3.43 21.36
N ALA A 565 12.80 -4.24 22.00
CA ALA A 565 12.75 -4.36 23.44
C ALA A 565 14.10 -4.82 24.04
N GLN A 566 14.82 -5.73 23.36
CA GLN A 566 16.15 -6.16 23.80
C GLN A 566 17.21 -5.04 23.64
N ALA A 567 17.13 -4.23 22.59
CA ALA A 567 17.98 -3.06 22.42
C ALA A 567 17.70 -2.02 23.52
N ARG A 568 16.43 -1.71 23.79
CA ARG A 568 16.01 -0.80 24.86
C ARG A 568 16.39 -1.30 26.26
N ARG A 569 16.35 -2.62 26.51
CA ARG A 569 16.83 -3.23 27.77
C ARG A 569 18.30 -2.92 28.00
N ALA A 570 19.15 -3.14 27.01
CA ALA A 570 20.58 -2.89 27.14
C ALA A 570 20.91 -1.39 27.30
N VAL A 571 20.20 -0.51 26.58
CA VAL A 571 20.33 0.95 26.71
C VAL A 571 19.94 1.42 28.12
N ARG A 572 18.86 0.88 28.69
CA ARG A 572 18.44 1.19 30.08
C ARG A 572 19.45 0.76 31.09
N GLU A 573 20.01 -0.45 30.97
CA GLU A 573 21.05 -0.95 31.84
C GLU A 573 22.30 -0.05 31.78
N ALA A 574 22.75 0.34 30.60
CA ALA A 574 23.85 1.28 30.45
C ALA A 574 23.56 2.66 31.09
N ALA A 575 22.33 3.16 30.96
CA ALA A 575 21.92 4.41 31.58
C ALA A 575 21.85 4.28 33.14
N ALA A 576 21.42 3.14 33.69
CA ALA A 576 21.37 2.88 35.10
C ALA A 576 22.79 2.82 35.70
N ARG A 577 23.73 2.13 35.06
CA ARG A 577 25.14 2.11 35.50
C ARG A 577 25.79 3.49 35.37
N LEU A 578 25.49 4.24 34.33
CA LEU A 578 26.00 5.60 34.19
C LEU A 578 25.52 6.52 35.36
N ALA A 579 24.29 6.33 35.83
CA ALA A 579 23.75 7.07 36.96
C ALA A 579 24.37 6.64 38.33
N ALA A 580 24.98 5.47 38.39
CA ALA A 580 25.67 4.96 39.57
C ALA A 580 27.15 5.41 39.67
N ASP A 581 27.57 6.41 38.90
CA ASP A 581 28.89 7.03 38.88
C ASP A 581 30.05 6.06 38.60
N PRO A 582 30.12 5.47 37.40
CA PRO A 582 31.17 4.52 37.01
C PRO A 582 32.53 5.20 36.88
N ALA A 583 33.61 4.37 36.78
CA ALA A 583 34.95 4.90 36.53
C ALA A 583 35.00 5.83 35.29
N PRO A 584 35.81 6.89 35.30
CA PRO A 584 35.80 7.90 34.23
C PRO A 584 36.05 7.35 32.81
N GLU A 585 36.83 6.27 32.70
CA GLU A 585 37.16 5.60 31.44
C GLU A 585 35.93 4.89 30.86
N ASP A 586 35.09 4.29 31.71
CA ASP A 586 33.88 3.57 31.33
C ASP A 586 32.69 4.50 31.12
N ALA A 587 32.61 5.63 31.85
CA ALA A 587 31.55 6.61 31.78
C ALA A 587 31.37 7.18 30.34
N ALA A 588 32.46 7.43 29.63
CA ALA A 588 32.41 7.95 28.25
C ALA A 588 31.80 6.90 27.29
N ALA A 589 32.17 5.63 27.42
CA ALA A 589 31.67 4.54 26.60
C ALA A 589 30.19 4.24 26.87
N LEU A 590 29.78 4.19 28.14
CA LEU A 590 28.37 4.02 28.54
C LEU A 590 27.49 5.19 28.10
N LYS A 591 27.98 6.42 28.23
CA LYS A 591 27.26 7.65 27.77
C LYS A 591 27.03 7.63 26.29
N ALA A 592 28.06 7.30 25.50
CA ALA A 592 27.92 7.19 24.04
C ALA A 592 26.95 6.07 23.65
N ALA A 593 27.00 4.92 24.32
CA ALA A 593 26.09 3.81 24.08
C ALA A 593 24.64 4.15 24.46
N ALA A 594 24.41 4.73 25.62
CA ALA A 594 23.06 5.14 26.08
C ALA A 594 22.43 6.20 25.16
N ALA A 595 23.22 7.02 24.47
CA ALA A 595 22.74 8.03 23.54
C ALA A 595 22.32 7.47 22.18
N LEU A 596 22.67 6.23 21.82
CA LEU A 596 22.33 5.61 20.51
C LEU A 596 20.83 5.39 20.31
N MET A 597 20.08 5.21 21.40
CA MET A 597 18.63 5.05 21.37
C MET A 597 18.04 5.88 22.50
N PRO A 598 17.53 7.09 22.23
CA PRO A 598 17.03 7.97 23.27
C PRO A 598 15.90 7.30 24.04
N ILE A 599 16.11 7.12 25.34
CA ILE A 599 15.04 6.78 26.26
C ILE A 599 14.31 8.11 26.49
N HIS A 600 13.14 8.29 25.91
CA HIS A 600 12.31 9.44 26.27
C HIS A 600 11.99 9.31 27.77
N PRO A 601 12.45 10.24 28.62
CA PRO A 601 12.00 10.26 30.00
C PRO A 601 10.49 10.42 29.99
N ALA A 602 9.81 9.57 30.73
CA ALA A 602 8.39 9.72 30.97
C ALA A 602 8.13 11.18 31.37
N GLY A 603 7.38 11.92 30.55
CA GLY A 603 6.86 13.22 30.95
C GLY A 603 7.75 14.45 30.73
N ARG A 604 8.52 14.55 29.65
CA ARG A 604 8.73 15.89 29.10
C ARG A 604 7.49 16.21 28.26
N GLU A 605 6.58 16.95 28.91
CA GLU A 605 5.69 17.85 28.17
C GLU A 605 6.58 18.59 27.17
N GLN A 606 6.40 18.32 25.87
CA GLN A 606 6.83 19.29 24.88
C GLN A 606 6.14 20.57 25.34
N PRO A 607 6.87 21.67 25.55
CA PRO A 607 6.22 22.92 25.87
C PRO A 607 5.29 23.19 24.68
N HIS A 608 3.98 22.92 24.89
CA HIS A 608 2.98 23.53 24.07
C HIS A 608 3.36 25.01 24.09
N ARG A 609 3.87 25.54 22.97
CA ARG A 609 3.99 26.98 22.83
C ARG A 609 2.63 27.48 23.22
N ALA A 610 2.59 28.11 24.42
CA ALA A 610 1.48 28.90 24.82
C ALA A 610 1.34 29.96 23.74
N ARG A 611 0.56 29.66 22.71
CA ARG A 611 0.04 30.70 21.83
C ARG A 611 -0.95 31.46 22.67
N ASP A 612 -0.68 32.75 22.75
CA ASP A 612 -1.44 33.75 23.46
C ASP A 612 -2.93 33.48 23.43
N ALA A 613 -3.57 33.73 24.57
CA ALA A 613 -4.99 33.54 24.84
C ALA A 613 -5.85 34.55 24.07
N GLU A 614 -5.68 34.65 22.76
CA GLU A 614 -6.72 35.14 21.88
C GLU A 614 -7.79 34.05 21.75
N ARG A 615 -9.03 34.41 21.99
CA ARG A 615 -10.22 33.59 21.88
C ARG A 615 -10.26 32.86 20.53
N GLN A 616 -9.49 31.79 20.38
CA GLN A 616 -9.69 30.87 19.26
C GLN A 616 -11.01 30.12 19.51
N LEU A 617 -11.95 30.32 18.62
CA LEU A 617 -13.16 29.51 18.54
C LEU A 617 -12.72 28.03 18.47
N ARG A 618 -12.94 27.28 19.54
CA ARG A 618 -12.70 25.83 19.53
C ARG A 618 -13.60 25.21 18.48
N ALA A 619 -13.04 24.44 17.58
CA ALA A 619 -13.84 23.64 16.67
C ALA A 619 -14.71 22.71 17.52
N ARG A 620 -16.02 22.71 17.28
CA ARG A 620 -16.96 21.79 17.96
C ARG A 620 -17.11 20.48 17.23
N GLN A 621 -16.74 20.43 15.96
CA GLN A 621 -16.83 19.26 15.11
C GLN A 621 -15.57 19.12 14.28
N LEU A 622 -15.00 17.90 14.28
CA LEU A 622 -13.91 17.52 13.42
C LEU A 622 -14.42 16.41 12.47
N VAL A 623 -13.82 16.34 11.29
CA VAL A 623 -14.20 15.36 10.27
C VAL A 623 -12.98 14.51 9.90
N GLY A 624 -13.17 13.22 9.80
CA GLY A 624 -12.20 12.23 9.37
C GLY A 624 -12.82 11.16 8.47
N GLN A 625 -12.21 10.00 8.43
CA GLN A 625 -12.68 8.84 7.68
C GLN A 625 -13.42 7.88 8.62
N PRO A 626 -14.62 7.39 8.26
CA PRO A 626 -15.32 6.35 9.00
C PRO A 626 -14.56 5.03 8.88
N ALA A 627 -13.97 4.55 9.97
CA ALA A 627 -13.08 3.39 9.98
C ALA A 627 -13.58 2.19 10.79
N GLY A 628 -14.44 2.42 11.78
CA GLY A 628 -15.13 1.38 12.55
C GLY A 628 -16.55 1.84 12.84
N PRO A 629 -17.59 1.02 12.51
CA PRO A 629 -18.99 1.42 12.62
C PRO A 629 -19.43 1.59 14.09
N GLY A 630 -20.40 2.47 14.32
CA GLY A 630 -20.99 2.71 15.63
C GLY A 630 -20.88 4.16 16.07
N VAL A 631 -21.51 4.47 17.21
CA VAL A 631 -21.43 5.77 17.86
C VAL A 631 -21.02 5.57 19.32
N ALA A 632 -19.98 6.26 19.76
CA ALA A 632 -19.52 6.23 21.15
C ALA A 632 -19.49 7.62 21.75
N ARG A 633 -19.71 7.67 23.07
CA ARG A 633 -19.52 8.87 23.88
C ARG A 633 -18.63 8.56 25.07
N GLY A 634 -17.67 9.40 25.36
CA GLY A 634 -16.74 9.22 26.46
C GLY A 634 -15.81 10.40 26.66
N ARG A 635 -15.04 10.34 27.74
CA ARG A 635 -13.96 11.30 27.96
C ARG A 635 -12.77 11.00 27.04
N ALA A 636 -12.19 12.01 26.46
CA ALA A 636 -10.98 11.85 25.66
C ALA A 636 -9.77 11.50 26.53
N ARG A 637 -8.97 10.55 26.10
CA ARG A 637 -7.61 10.31 26.53
C ARG A 637 -6.68 10.55 25.36
N VAL A 638 -5.99 11.69 25.38
CA VAL A 638 -5.00 12.02 24.37
C VAL A 638 -3.70 11.32 24.72
N VAL A 639 -3.21 10.48 23.79
CA VAL A 639 -1.99 9.69 23.94
C VAL A 639 -0.97 10.16 22.90
N THR A 640 0.08 10.82 23.37
CA THR A 640 1.20 11.31 22.57
C THR A 640 2.49 10.54 22.87
N ALA A 641 2.55 9.88 24.02
CA ALA A 641 3.65 9.05 24.45
C ALA A 641 3.12 7.79 25.17
N PRO A 642 3.88 6.69 25.19
CA PRO A 642 3.47 5.47 25.93
C PRO A 642 3.14 5.68 27.41
N ALA A 643 3.75 6.69 28.04
CA ALA A 643 3.48 7.03 29.44
C ALA A 643 2.04 7.49 29.68
N ASP A 644 1.38 8.09 28.67
CA ASP A 644 0.00 8.61 28.77
C ASP A 644 -1.00 7.46 28.92
N LEU A 645 -0.63 6.24 28.48
CA LEU A 645 -1.44 5.02 28.63
C LEU A 645 -1.61 4.59 30.09
N LYS A 646 -0.70 4.98 30.99
CA LYS A 646 -0.76 4.64 32.42
C LYS A 646 -2.03 5.16 33.11
N GLY A 647 -2.60 6.25 32.60
CA GLY A 647 -3.82 6.85 33.14
C GLY A 647 -5.10 6.47 32.36
N PHE A 648 -5.05 5.53 31.42
CA PHE A 648 -6.19 5.16 30.61
C PHE A 648 -7.28 4.46 31.43
N GLU A 649 -8.50 4.95 31.41
CA GLU A 649 -9.65 4.40 32.10
C GLU A 649 -10.64 3.74 31.15
N ALA A 650 -11.32 2.68 31.61
CA ALA A 650 -12.33 2.01 30.82
C ALA A 650 -13.47 2.96 30.44
N GLY A 651 -13.87 2.95 29.17
CA GLY A 651 -14.92 3.83 28.63
C GLY A 651 -14.39 5.18 28.12
N GLU A 652 -13.10 5.44 28.22
CA GLU A 652 -12.50 6.63 27.58
C GLU A 652 -12.40 6.44 26.06
N ILE A 653 -12.34 7.54 25.33
CA ILE A 653 -12.06 7.55 23.89
C ILE A 653 -10.56 7.76 23.69
N LEU A 654 -9.93 6.79 23.06
CA LEU A 654 -8.50 6.86 22.71
C LEU A 654 -8.31 7.86 21.58
N VAL A 655 -7.51 8.90 21.81
CA VAL A 655 -7.14 9.91 20.83
C VAL A 655 -5.63 9.90 20.66
N CYS A 656 -5.12 9.61 19.47
CA CYS A 656 -3.68 9.50 19.23
C CYS A 656 -3.28 9.91 17.81
N ASP A 657 -1.97 9.93 17.54
CA ASP A 657 -1.44 10.10 16.18
C ASP A 657 -1.79 8.90 15.31
N ALA A 658 -1.44 7.72 15.80
CA ALA A 658 -1.84 6.41 15.27
C ALA A 658 -1.77 5.40 16.42
N VAL A 659 -2.63 4.39 16.39
CA VAL A 659 -2.53 3.25 17.30
C VAL A 659 -1.30 2.44 16.90
N ASP A 660 -0.33 2.36 17.79
CA ASP A 660 0.81 1.47 17.62
C ASP A 660 0.54 0.11 18.30
N PRO A 661 1.34 -0.93 18.01
CA PRO A 661 1.15 -2.25 18.59
C PRO A 661 1.16 -2.29 20.11
N ASN A 662 1.87 -1.34 20.75
CA ASN A 662 1.93 -1.23 22.19
C ASN A 662 0.66 -0.61 22.80
N MET A 663 -0.17 0.04 21.98
CA MET A 663 -1.45 0.62 22.40
C MET A 663 -2.61 -0.38 22.24
N THR A 664 -2.45 -1.45 21.47
CA THR A 664 -3.56 -2.37 21.15
C THR A 664 -4.15 -3.08 22.38
N PHE A 665 -3.46 -3.12 23.49
CA PHE A 665 -3.98 -3.70 24.72
C PHE A 665 -4.96 -2.77 25.49
N VAL A 666 -4.94 -1.45 25.26
CA VAL A 666 -5.94 -0.53 25.84
C VAL A 666 -7.17 -0.38 24.95
N VAL A 667 -7.08 -0.70 23.66
CA VAL A 667 -8.19 -0.60 22.72
C VAL A 667 -9.45 -1.35 23.22
N PRO A 668 -9.36 -2.57 23.79
CA PRO A 668 -10.51 -3.23 24.37
C PRO A 668 -11.21 -2.47 25.50
N LEU A 669 -10.50 -1.59 26.20
CA LEU A 669 -11.08 -0.74 27.26
C LEU A 669 -11.70 0.55 26.69
N ALA A 670 -11.32 0.96 25.50
CA ALA A 670 -11.81 2.18 24.89
C ALA A 670 -13.30 2.08 24.52
N ALA A 671 -14.00 3.20 24.62
CA ALA A 671 -15.36 3.32 24.06
C ALA A 671 -15.29 3.58 22.54
N GLY A 672 -14.22 4.18 22.04
CA GLY A 672 -13.99 4.47 20.64
C GLY A 672 -12.56 4.93 20.41
N VAL A 673 -12.17 5.04 19.13
CA VAL A 673 -10.83 5.42 18.70
C VAL A 673 -10.89 6.58 17.73
N VAL A 674 -10.00 7.56 17.90
CA VAL A 674 -9.82 8.68 16.99
C VAL A 674 -8.33 8.84 16.68
N GLU A 675 -7.98 8.77 15.40
CA GLU A 675 -6.60 8.85 14.94
C GLU A 675 -6.38 10.06 14.05
N ARG A 676 -5.25 10.76 14.23
CA ARG A 676 -4.83 11.84 13.35
C ARG A 676 -4.42 11.30 11.97
N ARG A 677 -3.79 10.15 11.92
CA ARG A 677 -3.44 9.48 10.66
C ARG A 677 -4.67 8.87 10.02
N GLY A 678 -4.73 8.97 8.69
CA GLY A 678 -5.77 8.34 7.89
C GLY A 678 -5.35 6.97 7.37
N GLY A 679 -6.35 6.20 6.98
CA GLY A 679 -6.19 4.93 6.32
C GLY A 679 -7.13 3.86 6.87
N MET A 680 -7.82 3.14 5.97
CA MET A 680 -8.77 2.09 6.35
C MET A 680 -8.09 0.75 6.68
N LEU A 681 -6.85 0.57 6.25
CA LEU A 681 -6.02 -0.62 6.51
C LEU A 681 -4.82 -0.29 7.40
N ILE A 682 -4.87 0.80 8.19
CA ILE A 682 -3.92 1.07 9.26
C ILE A 682 -4.28 0.26 10.51
N HIS A 683 -3.31 0.09 11.38
CA HIS A 683 -3.41 -0.80 12.54
C HIS A 683 -4.60 -0.49 13.45
N GLY A 684 -4.83 0.78 13.79
CA GLY A 684 -5.96 1.19 14.63
C GLY A 684 -7.32 0.93 13.99
N ALA A 685 -7.48 1.19 12.69
CA ALA A 685 -8.70 0.88 11.97
C ALA A 685 -8.98 -0.62 11.89
N ILE A 686 -7.94 -1.44 11.73
CA ILE A 686 -8.02 -2.90 11.75
C ILE A 686 -8.52 -3.39 13.10
N ILE A 687 -7.83 -3.01 14.17
CA ILE A 687 -8.13 -3.46 15.52
C ILE A 687 -9.51 -2.94 15.99
N ALA A 688 -9.87 -1.69 15.68
CA ALA A 688 -11.19 -1.15 16.04
C ALA A 688 -12.33 -1.96 15.38
N ARG A 689 -12.19 -2.36 14.12
CA ARG A 689 -13.16 -3.23 13.43
C ARG A 689 -13.28 -4.61 14.06
N GLU A 690 -12.15 -5.23 14.42
CA GLU A 690 -12.14 -6.54 15.07
C GLU A 690 -12.87 -6.53 16.43
N TYR A 691 -12.82 -5.38 17.14
CA TYR A 691 -13.55 -5.18 18.40
C TYR A 691 -14.95 -4.59 18.23
N GLY A 692 -15.37 -4.24 17.02
CA GLY A 692 -16.63 -3.54 16.78
C GLY A 692 -16.71 -2.17 17.45
N LEU A 693 -15.58 -1.47 17.57
CA LEU A 693 -15.50 -0.15 18.18
C LEU A 693 -15.70 0.97 17.16
N PRO A 694 -16.46 2.02 17.51
CA PRO A 694 -16.51 3.23 16.71
C PRO A 694 -15.12 3.82 16.52
N CYS A 695 -14.72 4.02 15.26
CA CYS A 695 -13.40 4.51 14.91
C CYS A 695 -13.48 5.56 13.81
N VAL A 696 -12.78 6.67 14.02
CA VAL A 696 -12.60 7.72 13.03
C VAL A 696 -11.09 7.96 12.86
N THR A 697 -10.60 7.76 11.64
CA THR A 697 -9.19 7.99 11.29
C THR A 697 -9.04 9.22 10.39
N GLY A 698 -7.81 9.70 10.18
CA GLY A 698 -7.57 10.84 9.30
C GLY A 698 -8.21 12.13 9.79
N VAL A 699 -8.15 12.39 11.09
CA VAL A 699 -8.61 13.65 11.71
C VAL A 699 -7.41 14.57 11.93
N PRO A 700 -7.05 15.45 10.98
CA PRO A 700 -5.74 16.11 10.95
C PRO A 700 -5.46 16.94 12.20
N GLU A 701 -6.48 17.59 12.73
CA GLU A 701 -6.37 18.60 13.79
C GLU A 701 -6.74 18.06 15.18
N VAL A 702 -7.01 16.75 15.30
CA VAL A 702 -7.52 16.17 16.56
C VAL A 702 -6.60 16.45 17.75
N LEU A 703 -5.29 16.31 17.58
CA LEU A 703 -4.32 16.57 18.66
C LEU A 703 -4.14 18.05 18.98
N GLN A 704 -4.66 18.96 18.15
CA GLN A 704 -4.62 20.41 18.40
C GLN A 704 -5.87 20.86 19.19
N PHE A 705 -7.05 20.28 18.89
CA PHE A 705 -8.32 20.74 19.43
C PHE A 705 -8.82 19.89 20.60
N VAL A 706 -8.49 18.59 20.65
CA VAL A 706 -8.91 17.69 21.74
C VAL A 706 -7.87 17.68 22.86
N ARG A 707 -8.35 17.75 24.10
CA ARG A 707 -7.55 17.59 25.32
C ARG A 707 -8.04 16.42 26.13
N THR A 708 -7.16 15.79 26.88
CA THR A 708 -7.54 14.77 27.86
C THR A 708 -8.60 15.34 28.83
N GLY A 709 -9.71 14.60 28.98
CA GLY A 709 -10.86 14.99 29.79
C GLY A 709 -12.02 15.68 29.04
N ASP A 710 -11.80 16.11 27.77
CA ASP A 710 -12.92 16.62 26.95
C ASP A 710 -13.94 15.52 26.70
N GLN A 711 -15.23 15.89 26.64
CA GLN A 711 -16.29 14.94 26.26
C GLN A 711 -16.36 14.85 24.74
N LEU A 712 -16.22 13.64 24.22
CA LEU A 712 -16.31 13.36 22.79
C LEU A 712 -17.53 12.51 22.46
N THR A 713 -18.11 12.79 21.30
CA THR A 713 -18.96 11.84 20.58
C THR A 713 -18.25 11.47 19.28
N VAL A 714 -18.01 10.18 19.08
CA VAL A 714 -17.36 9.62 17.89
C VAL A 714 -18.41 8.90 17.09
N ASP A 715 -18.69 9.38 15.88
CA ASP A 715 -19.57 8.74 14.91
C ASP A 715 -18.73 8.03 13.85
N GLY A 716 -18.53 6.74 14.03
CA GLY A 716 -17.76 5.89 13.12
C GLY A 716 -18.50 5.50 11.84
N TYR A 717 -19.79 5.85 11.68
CA TYR A 717 -20.52 5.71 10.42
C TYR A 717 -20.28 6.91 9.50
N LEU A 718 -20.28 8.11 10.08
CA LEU A 718 -20.17 9.37 9.34
C LEU A 718 -18.74 9.93 9.32
N GLY A 719 -17.81 9.40 10.13
CA GLY A 719 -16.46 9.93 10.26
C GLY A 719 -16.44 11.29 11.00
N ILE A 720 -17.33 11.49 11.96
CA ILE A 720 -17.48 12.77 12.68
C ILE A 720 -17.06 12.61 14.14
N VAL A 721 -16.29 13.58 14.64
CA VAL A 721 -15.93 13.71 16.05
C VAL A 721 -16.47 15.03 16.57
N ILE A 722 -17.37 14.97 17.55
CA ILE A 722 -17.94 16.15 18.20
C ILE A 722 -17.25 16.36 19.55
N ILE A 723 -16.76 17.59 19.79
CA ILE A 723 -16.10 17.99 21.02
C ILE A 723 -17.11 18.79 21.85
N SER A 724 -17.36 18.35 23.07
CA SER A 724 -18.09 19.10 24.09
C SER A 724 -17.12 19.52 25.20
N ALA A 725 -17.21 20.73 25.70
CA ALA A 725 -16.36 21.15 26.82
C ALA A 725 -16.68 20.31 28.06
N ALA A 726 -15.66 19.97 28.86
CA ALA A 726 -15.85 19.28 30.14
C ALA A 726 -16.75 20.13 31.05
N GLY A 727 -17.96 19.63 31.34
CA GLY A 727 -18.91 20.31 32.24
C GLY A 727 -20.03 21.12 31.56
N ALA A 728 -20.32 20.87 30.26
CA ALA A 728 -21.52 21.39 29.60
C ALA A 728 -22.67 20.36 29.62
#